data_02d4b704545cb682aaf5437a1d41b232
#
_entry.id   02d4b704545cb682aaf5437a1d41b232
#
_cell.length_a   1.000
_cell.length_b   1.000
_cell.length_c   1.000
_cell.angle_alpha   90.00
_cell.angle_beta   90.00
_cell.angle_gamma   90.00
#
_symmetry.space_group_name_H-M   'P 1'
#
loop_
_entity.id
_entity.type
_entity.pdbx_description
1 polymer ?
#
loop_
_entity_poly.entity_id
_entity_poly.type
_entity_poly.pdbx_seq_one_letter_code
_entity_poly.pdbx_strand_id
1 'polypeptide(L)'
;MQKILNSCLKAAVILILLCACEHESDNGGTTQMEVCRVAVVMPMEGGLETHWHNTLELCARNLLHASEGLDVGVRIEFEWYDELSDDLSEVASQLAERDDVMAVIGGLYSGDAKVLADALALSGKPLFTPATTEQLVRGYSAGGNLWAMTETDITQCEVLLSKAIQYGAKSVGLIADANSLYGKTFTDWFAFQAEELGLRHAGVWSSGTSLEENALMAFASGADYIICAPSEVSDVGRIVDAYNSYEGRKRPKLLFSDIAYGVDVISSLGERSEGIEGVCFSSDPEAGFDVAYEVYFGTQPTTGEAQIYDACMLIGYAAVVMKNTGLDFRRAMRQLVDGRDKDAAGWMTEDMHRTMQALASGGHPDLRGASGSLDFDPKVYTNVTASVYANYLIYQQKYVVLDYNTTDGSNRADATLAGWNWKASQMQEFGTWDDVMYPELHERWALLVAASNGWTNYRHQADVLTIYQMLKRKGYDDDHIVLVMEDDIAQNEANPEKGVVVSRIDGSNVYQDVVVDYRTSELCASDLGSILTGENLEHLPHVLHPDADDNVFFFWSGHGSPGQLEWLDTPDGFQAKDADRMLSSVNAKNSCRKLLWMVETCFSGSVGCVADQYPHTLCITAANANETSKADIFDLKRNVWLSNRFTSSLQDCIDENTSMSFSDLYYRLFQNTVGSHVNIYGAKSFGNLHQQTLSEWF
;
A
#
# COMPACT_ATOMS: atom_id res chain seq x y z
N MET A 1 -10.04 21.60 29.95
CA MET A 1 -8.81 22.25 30.46
C MET A 1 -7.58 21.73 29.72
N GLN A 2 -7.39 20.42 29.50
CA GLN A 2 -6.20 19.87 28.84
C GLN A 2 -6.10 20.20 27.33
N LYS A 3 -7.25 20.30 26.60
CA LYS A 3 -7.26 20.73 25.19
C LYS A 3 -6.91 22.20 25.00
N ILE A 4 -7.23 23.05 25.96
CA ILE A 4 -6.89 24.49 25.91
C ILE A 4 -5.41 24.68 26.24
N LEU A 5 -4.85 23.88 27.15
CA LEU A 5 -3.42 23.91 27.48
C LEU A 5 -2.55 23.47 26.31
N ASN A 6 -2.95 22.44 25.55
CA ASN A 6 -2.22 21.98 24.37
C ASN A 6 -2.28 22.96 23.19
N SER A 7 -3.40 23.69 23.02
CA SER A 7 -3.48 24.76 22.02
C SER A 7 -2.62 25.97 22.40
N CYS A 8 -2.58 26.33 23.69
CA CYS A 8 -1.72 27.41 24.15
C CYS A 8 -0.24 27.05 24.10
N LEU A 9 0.13 25.76 24.29
CA LEU A 9 1.53 25.31 24.17
C LEU A 9 1.98 25.31 22.70
N LYS A 10 1.12 24.88 21.75
CA LYS A 10 1.42 24.96 20.31
C LYS A 10 1.54 26.40 19.82
N ALA A 11 0.67 27.29 20.28
CA ALA A 11 0.76 28.71 19.96
C ALA A 11 2.01 29.38 20.58
N ALA A 12 2.44 28.96 21.78
CA ALA A 12 3.64 29.47 22.42
C ALA A 12 4.94 28.98 21.73
N VAL A 13 4.95 27.74 21.21
CA VAL A 13 6.10 27.22 20.45
C VAL A 13 6.22 27.92 19.09
N ILE A 14 5.08 28.21 18.43
CA ILE A 14 5.07 28.98 17.18
C ILE A 14 5.50 30.43 17.43
N LEU A 15 5.12 31.04 18.55
CA LEU A 15 5.52 32.40 18.89
C LEU A 15 6.99 32.52 19.32
N ILE A 16 7.56 31.46 19.92
CA ILE A 16 9.00 31.41 20.30
C ILE A 16 9.87 31.22 19.05
N LEU A 17 9.39 30.50 18.03
CA LEU A 17 10.08 30.37 16.74
C LEU A 17 9.99 31.65 15.88
N LEU A 18 8.97 32.49 16.10
CA LEU A 18 8.85 33.80 15.44
C LEU A 18 9.63 34.92 16.13
N CYS A 19 10.03 34.77 17.39
CA CYS A 19 10.80 35.77 18.16
C CYS A 19 12.29 35.47 18.26
N ALA A 20 12.81 34.41 17.60
CA ALA A 20 14.24 34.06 17.66
C ALA A 20 15.07 34.64 16.50
N CYS A 21 14.51 35.52 15.67
CA CYS A 21 15.20 36.16 14.54
C CYS A 21 15.22 37.68 14.68
N GLU A 22 15.67 38.21 15.80
CA GLU A 22 16.22 39.56 15.91
C GLU A 22 17.47 39.54 16.80
N HIS A 23 18.55 39.05 16.22
CA HIS A 23 19.90 39.41 16.65
C HIS A 23 20.60 40.00 15.44
N GLU A 24 20.58 41.33 15.35
CA GLU A 24 21.53 42.07 14.54
C GLU A 24 22.96 41.76 15.05
N SER A 25 23.70 40.98 14.28
CA SER A 25 25.15 40.96 14.33
C SER A 25 25.64 41.82 13.19
N ASP A 26 26.00 43.05 13.53
CA ASP A 26 26.66 44.02 12.67
C ASP A 26 28.06 43.52 12.35
N ASN A 27 28.23 42.89 11.15
CA ASN A 27 29.49 42.76 10.43
C ASN A 27 29.24 42.04 9.08
N GLY A 28 29.21 42.80 8.00
CA GLY A 28 29.22 42.24 6.65
C GLY A 28 28.32 43.04 5.72
N GLY A 29 28.69 43.16 4.48
CA GLY A 29 27.95 43.88 3.47
C GLY A 29 26.46 43.50 3.45
N THR A 30 25.61 44.45 3.19
CA THR A 30 24.14 44.22 3.06
C THR A 30 23.88 43.32 1.85
N THR A 31 23.36 42.13 2.06
CA THR A 31 22.90 41.24 0.98
C THR A 31 21.91 41.97 0.09
N GLN A 32 22.18 42.05 -1.21
CA GLN A 32 21.27 42.63 -2.17
C GLN A 32 20.18 41.59 -2.52
N MET A 33 18.97 41.79 -2.01
CA MET A 33 17.84 40.87 -2.27
C MET A 33 17.25 41.12 -3.66
N GLU A 34 17.21 40.09 -4.48
CA GLU A 34 16.43 40.04 -5.73
C GLU A 34 15.03 39.48 -5.44
N VAL A 35 14.02 40.24 -5.75
CA VAL A 35 12.61 39.81 -5.56
C VAL A 35 12.12 39.16 -6.84
N CYS A 36 11.78 37.87 -6.77
CA CYS A 36 11.29 37.08 -7.88
C CYS A 36 9.81 36.82 -7.69
N ARG A 37 8.97 37.39 -8.54
CA ARG A 37 7.54 37.12 -8.55
C ARG A 37 7.26 35.92 -9.43
N VAL A 38 6.59 34.90 -8.86
CA VAL A 38 6.25 33.64 -9.49
C VAL A 38 4.74 33.44 -9.45
N ALA A 39 4.12 33.22 -10.60
CA ALA A 39 2.72 32.82 -10.66
C ALA A 39 2.62 31.32 -10.44
N VAL A 40 1.68 30.90 -9.59
CA VAL A 40 1.37 29.50 -9.33
C VAL A 40 -0.05 29.22 -9.81
N VAL A 41 -0.19 28.32 -10.77
CA VAL A 41 -1.46 27.94 -11.38
C VAL A 41 -1.72 26.48 -11.04
N MET A 42 -2.69 26.22 -10.17
CA MET A 42 -2.94 24.91 -9.60
C MET A 42 -4.41 24.71 -9.24
N PRO A 43 -4.91 23.48 -9.08
CA PRO A 43 -6.26 23.26 -8.56
C PRO A 43 -6.40 23.81 -7.14
N MET A 44 -7.41 24.70 -6.94
CA MET A 44 -7.68 25.34 -5.65
C MET A 44 -8.73 24.57 -4.82
N GLU A 45 -8.84 23.26 -5.02
CA GLU A 45 -9.80 22.40 -4.32
C GLU A 45 -9.19 21.05 -3.95
N GLY A 46 -9.93 20.24 -3.21
CA GLY A 46 -9.52 18.85 -2.86
C GLY A 46 -8.40 18.74 -1.82
N GLY A 47 -7.91 19.85 -1.26
CA GLY A 47 -6.80 19.87 -0.31
C GLY A 47 -5.42 20.06 -0.95
N LEU A 48 -5.31 20.00 -2.28
CA LEU A 48 -4.06 20.20 -3.01
C LEU A 48 -3.49 21.60 -2.78
N GLU A 49 -4.36 22.62 -2.70
CA GLU A 49 -3.96 24.00 -2.41
C GLU A 49 -3.06 24.10 -1.17
N THR A 50 -3.46 23.47 -0.08
CA THR A 50 -2.67 23.49 1.18
C THR A 50 -1.31 22.83 1.00
N HIS A 51 -1.25 21.73 0.29
CA HIS A 51 -0.02 20.98 0.07
C HIS A 51 0.98 21.77 -0.80
N TRP A 52 0.52 22.30 -1.92
CA TRP A 52 1.38 23.09 -2.80
C TRP A 52 1.82 24.41 -2.16
N HIS A 53 0.90 25.05 -1.43
CA HIS A 53 1.24 26.26 -0.67
C HIS A 53 2.35 25.99 0.35
N ASN A 54 2.20 24.95 1.17
CA ASN A 54 3.21 24.55 2.15
C ASN A 54 4.58 24.26 1.50
N THR A 55 4.57 23.54 0.39
CA THR A 55 5.80 23.17 -0.34
C THR A 55 6.55 24.40 -0.88
N LEU A 56 5.83 25.29 -1.55
CA LEU A 56 6.43 26.47 -2.16
C LEU A 56 6.91 27.48 -1.12
N GLU A 57 6.13 27.69 -0.04
CA GLU A 57 6.54 28.51 1.09
C GLU A 57 7.77 27.93 1.82
N LEU A 58 7.85 26.60 1.94
CA LEU A 58 9.06 25.95 2.49
C LEU A 58 10.28 26.25 1.63
N CYS A 59 10.18 26.11 0.29
CA CYS A 59 11.26 26.38 -0.62
C CYS A 59 11.67 27.87 -0.58
N ALA A 60 10.72 28.78 -0.63
CA ALA A 60 10.97 30.22 -0.57
C ALA A 60 11.68 30.63 0.73
N ARG A 61 11.27 30.05 1.86
CA ARG A 61 11.92 30.25 3.16
C ARG A 61 13.36 29.71 3.17
N ASN A 62 13.56 28.52 2.62
CA ASN A 62 14.89 27.91 2.56
C ASN A 62 15.85 28.72 1.67
N LEU A 63 15.38 29.22 0.52
CA LEU A 63 16.14 30.14 -0.36
C LEU A 63 16.49 31.45 0.34
N LEU A 64 15.54 32.02 1.08
CA LEU A 64 15.76 33.25 1.83
C LEU A 64 16.85 33.07 2.91
N HIS A 65 16.77 31.98 3.68
CA HIS A 65 17.78 31.65 4.69
C HIS A 65 19.14 31.33 4.04
N ALA A 66 19.15 30.60 2.93
CA ALA A 66 20.36 30.31 2.17
C ALA A 66 21.03 31.57 1.62
N SER A 67 20.29 32.67 1.47
CA SER A 67 20.78 33.94 0.99
C SER A 67 21.60 34.75 2.05
N GLU A 68 21.47 34.37 3.32
CA GLU A 68 22.14 35.11 4.41
C GLU A 68 23.65 35.12 4.23
N GLY A 69 24.24 36.34 4.29
CA GLY A 69 25.68 36.55 4.17
C GLY A 69 26.24 36.48 2.74
N LEU A 70 25.39 36.26 1.72
CA LEU A 70 25.77 36.34 0.31
C LEU A 70 25.67 37.79 -0.22
N ASP A 71 26.44 38.11 -1.27
CA ASP A 71 26.36 39.41 -1.94
C ASP A 71 24.98 39.59 -2.62
N VAL A 72 24.44 38.53 -3.21
CA VAL A 72 23.14 38.48 -3.84
C VAL A 72 22.30 37.39 -3.19
N GLY A 73 21.14 37.75 -2.68
CA GLY A 73 20.13 36.84 -2.14
C GLY A 73 18.82 36.87 -2.95
N VAL A 74 17.94 35.95 -2.66
CA VAL A 74 16.66 35.77 -3.37
C VAL A 74 15.51 35.76 -2.39
N ARG A 75 14.43 36.47 -2.77
CA ARG A 75 13.11 36.38 -2.15
C ARG A 75 12.09 36.01 -3.20
N ILE A 76 11.38 34.95 -3.00
CA ILE A 76 10.27 34.55 -3.89
C ILE A 76 8.97 35.13 -3.34
N GLU A 77 8.16 35.70 -4.22
CA GLU A 77 6.78 36.16 -3.95
C GLU A 77 5.82 35.43 -4.89
N PHE A 78 4.81 34.76 -4.32
CA PHE A 78 3.84 33.96 -5.09
C PHE A 78 2.57 34.73 -5.36
N GLU A 79 2.02 34.54 -6.59
CA GLU A 79 0.66 34.90 -6.97
C GLU A 79 -0.08 33.63 -7.38
N TRP A 80 -1.24 33.39 -6.77
CA TRP A 80 -1.98 32.13 -6.88
C TRP A 80 -3.18 32.27 -7.83
N TYR A 81 -3.35 31.29 -8.71
CA TYR A 81 -4.41 31.21 -9.70
C TYR A 81 -5.00 29.81 -9.73
N ASP A 82 -6.33 29.73 -9.86
CA ASP A 82 -7.05 28.46 -9.95
C ASP A 82 -6.96 27.88 -11.37
N GLU A 83 -6.36 26.71 -11.48
CA GLU A 83 -6.21 25.96 -12.72
C GLU A 83 -7.57 25.51 -13.29
N LEU A 84 -8.52 25.20 -12.41
CA LEU A 84 -9.86 24.71 -12.79
C LEU A 84 -10.85 25.85 -13.12
N SER A 85 -10.37 27.10 -13.14
CA SER A 85 -11.21 28.26 -13.49
C SER A 85 -11.58 28.28 -14.98
N ASP A 86 -12.82 28.61 -15.27
CA ASP A 86 -13.30 28.82 -16.63
C ASP A 86 -12.49 29.93 -17.38
N ASP A 87 -11.82 30.78 -16.63
CA ASP A 87 -11.04 31.92 -17.14
C ASP A 87 -9.55 31.60 -17.34
N LEU A 88 -9.12 30.34 -17.27
CA LEU A 88 -7.69 29.93 -17.33
C LEU A 88 -6.98 30.48 -18.56
N SER A 89 -7.64 30.49 -19.75
CA SER A 89 -7.05 31.02 -20.98
C SER A 89 -6.81 32.54 -20.92
N GLU A 90 -7.66 33.28 -20.19
CA GLU A 90 -7.48 34.72 -19.97
C GLU A 90 -6.34 34.95 -18.97
N VAL A 91 -6.30 34.21 -17.88
CA VAL A 91 -5.19 34.22 -16.88
C VAL A 91 -3.86 33.94 -17.56
N ALA A 92 -3.78 32.90 -18.40
CA ALA A 92 -2.56 32.54 -19.13
C ALA A 92 -2.09 33.67 -20.08
N SER A 93 -3.04 34.32 -20.78
CA SER A 93 -2.74 35.45 -21.67
C SER A 93 -2.23 36.65 -20.88
N GLN A 94 -2.85 36.96 -19.75
CA GLN A 94 -2.42 38.07 -18.89
C GLN A 94 -1.02 37.81 -18.30
N LEU A 95 -0.75 36.57 -17.86
CA LEU A 95 0.57 36.17 -17.35
C LEU A 95 1.65 36.31 -18.45
N ALA A 96 1.33 35.98 -19.69
CA ALA A 96 2.25 36.13 -20.81
C ALA A 96 2.71 37.56 -21.02
N GLU A 97 1.84 38.55 -20.77
CA GLU A 97 2.10 39.98 -20.97
C GLU A 97 2.79 40.66 -19.77
N ARG A 98 2.89 39.99 -18.62
CA ARG A 98 3.41 40.58 -17.38
C ARG A 98 4.92 40.45 -17.26
N ASP A 99 5.64 41.56 -17.48
CA ASP A 99 7.09 41.61 -17.35
C ASP A 99 7.59 41.47 -15.91
N ASP A 100 6.74 41.72 -14.90
CA ASP A 100 7.07 41.59 -13.49
C ASP A 100 6.96 40.16 -12.93
N VAL A 101 6.35 39.22 -13.66
CA VAL A 101 6.29 37.82 -13.36
C VAL A 101 7.45 37.11 -14.06
N MET A 102 8.37 36.51 -13.25
CA MET A 102 9.59 35.90 -13.73
C MET A 102 9.32 34.51 -14.38
N ALA A 103 8.47 33.72 -13.76
CA ALA A 103 8.15 32.35 -14.18
C ALA A 103 6.74 31.95 -13.73
N VAL A 104 6.24 30.89 -14.31
CA VAL A 104 4.99 30.23 -13.91
C VAL A 104 5.31 28.81 -13.46
N ILE A 105 4.75 28.39 -12.31
CA ILE A 105 4.75 27.00 -11.83
C ILE A 105 3.33 26.49 -11.89
N GLY A 106 3.09 25.33 -12.50
CA GLY A 106 1.75 24.74 -12.47
C GLY A 106 1.34 24.02 -13.74
N GLY A 107 0.04 23.85 -13.87
CA GLY A 107 -0.53 22.95 -14.84
C GLY A 107 -0.36 21.51 -14.38
N LEU A 108 -1.09 21.11 -13.32
CA LEU A 108 -1.08 19.74 -12.83
C LEU A 108 -1.75 18.79 -13.83
N TYR A 109 -2.83 19.27 -14.45
CA TYR A 109 -3.53 18.51 -15.49
C TYR A 109 -2.99 18.88 -16.87
N SER A 110 -2.73 17.84 -17.68
CA SER A 110 -2.06 18.02 -18.99
C SER A 110 -2.82 18.95 -19.96
N GLY A 111 -4.15 18.97 -19.90
CA GLY A 111 -4.99 19.87 -20.69
C GLY A 111 -4.73 21.33 -20.34
N ASP A 112 -4.68 21.65 -19.07
CA ASP A 112 -4.50 22.99 -18.52
C ASP A 112 -3.05 23.44 -18.66
N ALA A 113 -2.10 22.54 -18.42
CA ALA A 113 -0.69 22.79 -18.73
C ALA A 113 -0.48 23.18 -20.20
N LYS A 114 -1.25 22.59 -21.13
CA LYS A 114 -1.21 22.98 -22.54
C LYS A 114 -1.76 24.39 -22.78
N VAL A 115 -2.84 24.77 -22.12
CA VAL A 115 -3.37 26.13 -22.21
C VAL A 115 -2.33 27.16 -21.77
N LEU A 116 -1.67 26.91 -20.65
CA LEU A 116 -0.57 27.75 -20.16
C LEU A 116 0.60 27.78 -21.16
N ALA A 117 1.04 26.60 -21.63
CA ALA A 117 2.16 26.50 -22.56
C ALA A 117 1.89 27.24 -23.89
N ASP A 118 0.68 27.13 -24.44
CA ASP A 118 0.27 27.84 -25.66
C ASP A 118 0.39 29.36 -25.50
N ALA A 119 -0.09 29.94 -24.42
CA ALA A 119 -0.04 31.37 -24.15
C ALA A 119 1.39 31.86 -23.86
N LEU A 120 2.13 31.14 -23.00
CA LEU A 120 3.46 31.54 -22.54
C LEU A 120 4.55 31.33 -23.60
N ALA A 121 4.35 30.44 -24.57
CA ALA A 121 5.33 30.18 -25.63
C ALA A 121 5.60 31.44 -26.47
N LEU A 122 4.60 32.28 -26.70
CA LEU A 122 4.74 33.51 -27.50
C LEU A 122 5.59 34.57 -26.80
N SER A 123 5.52 34.68 -25.48
CA SER A 123 6.31 35.62 -24.69
C SER A 123 7.69 35.04 -24.31
N GLY A 124 7.87 33.74 -24.46
CA GLY A 124 9.08 33.04 -23.99
C GLY A 124 9.18 32.96 -22.45
N LYS A 125 8.09 33.22 -21.74
CA LYS A 125 8.02 33.14 -20.28
C LYS A 125 8.14 31.65 -19.84
N PRO A 126 9.02 31.34 -18.87
CA PRO A 126 9.20 29.95 -18.42
C PRO A 126 7.97 29.41 -17.69
N LEU A 127 7.57 28.20 -18.06
CA LEU A 127 6.58 27.36 -17.39
C LEU A 127 7.27 26.12 -16.83
N PHE A 128 7.18 25.92 -15.52
CA PHE A 128 7.61 24.70 -14.84
C PHE A 128 6.39 23.88 -14.52
N THR A 129 6.35 22.63 -15.01
CA THR A 129 5.16 21.78 -14.86
C THR A 129 5.51 20.35 -14.45
N PRO A 130 4.73 19.74 -13.54
CA PRO A 130 4.77 18.30 -13.30
C PRO A 130 4.00 17.51 -14.35
N ALA A 131 3.15 18.13 -15.18
CA ALA A 131 2.45 17.48 -16.28
C ALA A 131 3.39 17.27 -17.47
N THR A 132 3.65 16.02 -17.82
CA THR A 132 4.72 15.64 -18.76
C THR A 132 4.28 14.70 -19.87
N THR A 133 3.07 14.90 -20.41
CA THR A 133 2.64 14.12 -21.57
C THR A 133 3.59 14.32 -22.76
N GLU A 134 3.75 13.29 -23.57
CA GLU A 134 4.64 13.34 -24.74
C GLU A 134 4.37 14.55 -25.64
N GLN A 135 3.11 14.83 -25.93
CA GLN A 135 2.72 15.92 -26.81
C GLN A 135 3.08 17.30 -26.25
N LEU A 136 2.91 17.48 -24.93
CA LEU A 136 3.27 18.71 -24.23
C LEU A 136 4.79 18.92 -24.29
N VAL A 137 5.57 17.92 -23.87
CA VAL A 137 7.04 18.03 -23.84
C VAL A 137 7.61 18.24 -25.24
N ARG A 138 7.20 17.46 -26.23
CA ARG A 138 7.68 17.60 -27.61
C ARG A 138 7.26 18.93 -28.25
N GLY A 139 6.08 19.44 -27.91
CA GLY A 139 5.56 20.67 -28.49
C GLY A 139 6.30 21.92 -28.07
N TYR A 140 6.76 21.99 -26.82
CA TYR A 140 7.23 23.25 -26.24
C TYR A 140 8.65 23.24 -25.68
N SER A 141 9.23 22.08 -25.33
CA SER A 141 10.58 22.02 -24.75
C SER A 141 11.65 22.61 -25.68
N ALA A 142 11.55 22.39 -26.98
CA ALA A 142 12.49 22.95 -27.97
C ALA A 142 12.51 24.50 -27.98
N GLY A 143 11.44 25.14 -27.56
CA GLY A 143 11.35 26.59 -27.36
C GLY A 143 12.16 27.08 -26.17
N GLY A 144 12.47 26.22 -25.21
CA GLY A 144 13.23 26.53 -24.00
C GLY A 144 12.43 27.30 -22.96
N ASN A 145 11.11 27.30 -23.07
CA ASN A 145 10.22 27.95 -22.12
C ASN A 145 9.37 26.97 -21.29
N LEU A 146 9.19 25.72 -21.72
CA LEU A 146 8.56 24.69 -20.90
C LEU A 146 9.64 23.84 -20.23
N TRP A 147 9.57 23.72 -18.91
CA TRP A 147 10.46 22.93 -18.05
C TRP A 147 9.66 21.78 -17.43
N ALA A 148 9.89 20.58 -17.95
CA ALA A 148 9.25 19.36 -17.46
C ALA A 148 10.00 18.83 -16.25
N MET A 149 9.36 18.82 -15.09
CA MET A 149 9.97 18.52 -13.79
C MET A 149 9.98 17.04 -13.45
N THR A 150 9.49 16.19 -14.35
CA THR A 150 9.62 14.72 -14.29
C THR A 150 9.77 14.19 -15.72
N GLU A 151 10.10 12.92 -15.85
CA GLU A 151 10.12 12.25 -17.16
C GLU A 151 8.72 12.15 -17.76
N THR A 152 8.65 11.93 -19.07
CA THR A 152 7.35 11.87 -19.75
C THR A 152 6.52 10.66 -19.33
N ASP A 153 5.20 10.73 -19.52
CA ASP A 153 4.26 9.62 -19.26
C ASP A 153 4.55 8.36 -20.11
N ILE A 154 5.39 8.48 -21.15
CA ILE A 154 5.97 7.30 -21.83
C ILE A 154 6.75 6.45 -20.85
N THR A 155 7.58 7.09 -20.02
CA THR A 155 8.35 6.40 -18.97
C THR A 155 7.43 5.83 -17.89
N GLN A 156 6.41 6.58 -17.46
CA GLN A 156 5.45 6.08 -16.48
C GLN A 156 4.72 4.83 -16.99
N CYS A 157 4.31 4.80 -18.26
CA CYS A 157 3.70 3.62 -18.87
C CYS A 157 4.63 2.40 -18.80
N GLU A 158 5.91 2.60 -19.12
CA GLU A 158 6.92 1.52 -19.05
C GLU A 158 7.16 1.06 -17.61
N VAL A 159 7.20 1.98 -16.64
CA VAL A 159 7.36 1.66 -15.22
C VAL A 159 6.18 0.84 -14.68
N LEU A 160 4.94 1.19 -15.04
CA LEU A 160 3.75 0.40 -14.71
C LEU A 160 3.82 -1.03 -15.27
N LEU A 161 4.25 -1.17 -16.54
CA LEU A 161 4.45 -2.48 -17.16
C LEU A 161 5.55 -3.28 -16.46
N SER A 162 6.65 -2.63 -16.09
CA SER A 162 7.73 -3.28 -15.34
C SER A 162 7.28 -3.76 -13.98
N LYS A 163 6.39 -3.00 -13.33
CA LYS A 163 5.80 -3.38 -12.05
C LYS A 163 4.91 -4.61 -12.18
N ALA A 164 4.08 -4.66 -13.21
CA ALA A 164 3.29 -5.86 -13.51
C ALA A 164 4.19 -7.09 -13.75
N ILE A 165 5.34 -6.93 -14.43
CA ILE A 165 6.33 -8.02 -14.60
C ILE A 165 6.92 -8.46 -13.27
N GLN A 166 7.28 -7.54 -12.41
CA GLN A 166 7.80 -7.86 -11.07
C GLN A 166 6.80 -8.72 -10.28
N TYR A 167 5.51 -8.47 -10.46
CA TYR A 167 4.42 -9.25 -9.88
C TYR A 167 4.08 -10.53 -10.65
N GLY A 168 4.86 -10.88 -11.66
CA GLY A 168 4.73 -12.14 -12.41
C GLY A 168 3.72 -12.11 -13.55
N ALA A 169 3.23 -10.93 -13.97
CA ALA A 169 2.34 -10.82 -15.11
C ALA A 169 2.97 -11.38 -16.39
N LYS A 170 2.12 -12.02 -17.19
CA LYS A 170 2.45 -12.47 -18.56
C LYS A 170 1.56 -11.79 -19.59
N SER A 171 0.51 -11.16 -19.13
CA SER A 171 -0.44 -10.44 -19.99
C SER A 171 -1.00 -9.22 -19.30
N VAL A 172 -1.18 -8.14 -20.06
CA VAL A 172 -1.63 -6.85 -19.58
C VAL A 172 -2.70 -6.27 -20.51
N GLY A 173 -3.59 -5.47 -19.95
CA GLY A 173 -4.53 -4.63 -20.68
C GLY A 173 -4.42 -3.18 -20.24
N LEU A 174 -5.03 -2.24 -20.95
CA LEU A 174 -5.03 -0.82 -20.64
C LEU A 174 -6.44 -0.27 -20.66
N ILE A 175 -6.79 0.52 -19.64
CA ILE A 175 -7.94 1.42 -19.63
C ILE A 175 -7.40 2.85 -19.60
N ALA A 176 -7.64 3.65 -20.68
CA ALA A 176 -7.21 5.03 -20.79
C ALA A 176 -8.10 5.82 -21.73
N ASP A 177 -8.14 7.16 -21.62
CA ASP A 177 -8.87 8.01 -22.56
C ASP A 177 -7.99 8.50 -23.71
N ALA A 178 -8.14 7.89 -24.87
CA ALA A 178 -7.40 8.29 -26.07
C ALA A 178 -7.72 9.72 -26.57
N ASN A 179 -8.78 10.36 -26.06
CA ASN A 179 -9.15 11.73 -26.45
C ASN A 179 -8.51 12.79 -25.54
N SER A 180 -8.02 12.44 -24.38
CA SER A 180 -7.24 13.32 -23.51
C SER A 180 -5.76 13.32 -23.89
N LEU A 181 -5.04 14.39 -23.60
CA LEU A 181 -3.59 14.46 -23.81
C LEU A 181 -2.87 13.40 -22.97
N TYR A 182 -3.29 13.26 -21.72
CA TYR A 182 -2.73 12.30 -20.77
C TYR A 182 -2.95 10.86 -21.25
N GLY A 183 -4.18 10.42 -21.36
CA GLY A 183 -4.50 9.04 -21.74
C GLY A 183 -4.01 8.66 -23.15
N LYS A 184 -3.88 9.66 -24.05
CA LYS A 184 -3.34 9.44 -25.39
C LYS A 184 -1.88 8.97 -25.35
N THR A 185 -1.05 9.49 -24.47
CA THR A 185 0.34 9.02 -24.33
C THR A 185 0.37 7.53 -23.98
N PHE A 186 -0.45 7.08 -23.04
CA PHE A 186 -0.57 5.66 -22.69
C PHE A 186 -1.07 4.82 -23.86
N THR A 187 -2.14 5.25 -24.55
CA THR A 187 -2.71 4.48 -25.67
C THR A 187 -1.75 4.34 -26.86
N ASP A 188 -0.95 5.36 -27.11
CA ASP A 188 0.02 5.36 -28.24
C ASP A 188 1.23 4.44 -27.95
N TRP A 189 1.65 4.29 -26.69
CA TRP A 189 2.89 3.59 -26.34
C TRP A 189 2.69 2.22 -25.68
N PHE A 190 1.56 1.97 -25.05
CA PHE A 190 1.32 0.76 -24.26
C PHE A 190 1.60 -0.55 -24.99
N ALA A 191 1.03 -0.72 -26.19
CA ALA A 191 1.15 -1.98 -26.91
C ALA A 191 2.60 -2.26 -27.33
N PHE A 192 3.29 -1.22 -27.80
CA PHE A 192 4.70 -1.31 -28.18
C PHE A 192 5.59 -1.67 -27.00
N GLN A 193 5.46 -0.95 -25.89
CA GLN A 193 6.24 -1.21 -24.67
C GLN A 193 5.94 -2.56 -24.04
N ALA A 194 4.66 -2.98 -24.03
CA ALA A 194 4.29 -4.30 -23.55
C ALA A 194 4.98 -5.42 -24.35
N GLU A 195 5.01 -5.30 -25.68
CA GLU A 195 5.69 -6.28 -26.55
C GLU A 195 7.21 -6.27 -26.34
N GLU A 196 7.84 -5.09 -26.25
CA GLU A 196 9.28 -4.99 -25.96
C GLU A 196 9.65 -5.62 -24.63
N LEU A 197 8.79 -5.44 -23.62
CA LEU A 197 8.94 -6.03 -22.30
C LEU A 197 8.53 -7.51 -22.22
N GLY A 198 8.12 -8.13 -23.34
CA GLY A 198 7.77 -9.55 -23.42
C GLY A 198 6.39 -9.88 -22.83
N LEU A 199 5.54 -8.87 -22.62
CA LEU A 199 4.17 -9.05 -22.16
C LEU A 199 3.21 -9.19 -23.33
N ARG A 200 2.24 -10.07 -23.22
CA ARG A 200 1.12 -10.15 -24.16
C ARG A 200 0.13 -9.04 -23.84
N HIS A 201 -0.11 -8.11 -24.74
CA HIS A 201 -1.18 -7.14 -24.56
C HIS A 201 -2.55 -7.76 -24.91
N ALA A 202 -3.52 -7.62 -24.01
CA ALA A 202 -4.88 -8.19 -24.17
C ALA A 202 -5.83 -7.25 -24.88
N GLY A 203 -5.57 -5.94 -24.82
CA GLY A 203 -6.38 -4.91 -25.44
C GLY A 203 -6.22 -3.54 -24.80
N VAL A 204 -6.85 -2.54 -25.41
CA VAL A 204 -6.97 -1.17 -24.91
C VAL A 204 -8.46 -0.81 -24.89
N TRP A 205 -8.95 -0.29 -23.78
CA TRP A 205 -10.35 0.11 -23.59
C TRP A 205 -10.41 1.58 -23.17
N SER A 206 -11.40 2.30 -23.71
CA SER A 206 -11.54 3.73 -23.42
C SER A 206 -12.13 3.96 -22.02
N SER A 207 -11.54 4.90 -21.27
CA SER A 207 -12.11 5.42 -20.03
C SER A 207 -13.15 6.53 -20.23
N GLY A 208 -13.45 6.92 -21.48
CA GLY A 208 -14.47 7.92 -21.80
C GLY A 208 -15.91 7.40 -21.68
N THR A 209 -16.70 7.66 -22.72
CA THR A 209 -18.08 7.18 -22.80
C THR A 209 -18.15 5.65 -22.64
N SER A 210 -19.09 5.17 -21.80
CA SER A 210 -19.25 3.72 -21.49
C SER A 210 -18.09 3.12 -20.71
N LEU A 211 -17.46 3.90 -19.83
CA LEU A 211 -16.33 3.43 -19.02
C LEU A 211 -16.63 2.11 -18.30
N GLU A 212 -17.81 1.98 -17.66
CA GLU A 212 -18.15 0.79 -16.89
C GLU A 212 -18.23 -0.47 -17.77
N GLU A 213 -18.85 -0.37 -18.97
CA GLU A 213 -18.91 -1.48 -19.92
C GLU A 213 -17.51 -1.85 -20.43
N ASN A 214 -16.69 -0.85 -20.73
CA ASN A 214 -15.33 -1.04 -21.18
C ASN A 214 -14.45 -1.67 -20.09
N ALA A 215 -14.60 -1.24 -18.84
CA ALA A 215 -13.91 -1.84 -17.71
C ALA A 215 -14.28 -3.31 -17.51
N LEU A 216 -15.56 -3.65 -17.55
CA LEU A 216 -16.01 -5.05 -17.49
C LEU A 216 -15.47 -5.91 -18.64
N MET A 217 -15.37 -5.33 -19.86
CA MET A 217 -14.74 -6.03 -20.99
C MET A 217 -13.23 -6.23 -20.77
N ALA A 218 -12.55 -5.22 -20.20
CA ALA A 218 -11.15 -5.34 -19.84
C ALA A 218 -10.93 -6.44 -18.81
N PHE A 219 -11.75 -6.51 -17.77
CA PHE A 219 -11.65 -7.55 -16.73
C PHE A 219 -11.96 -8.95 -17.27
N ALA A 220 -12.85 -9.06 -18.26
CA ALA A 220 -13.18 -10.33 -18.92
C ALA A 220 -12.14 -10.77 -19.97
N SER A 221 -11.12 -9.95 -20.28
CA SER A 221 -10.13 -10.22 -21.35
C SER A 221 -9.18 -11.39 -21.06
N GLY A 222 -9.10 -11.82 -19.80
CA GLY A 222 -8.15 -12.83 -19.34
C GLY A 222 -6.72 -12.29 -19.18
N ALA A 223 -6.52 -10.98 -19.15
CA ALA A 223 -5.27 -10.36 -18.75
C ALA A 223 -4.93 -10.69 -17.29
N ASP A 224 -3.67 -10.73 -16.95
CA ASP A 224 -3.23 -10.86 -15.55
C ASP A 224 -3.35 -9.53 -14.82
N TYR A 225 -3.01 -8.43 -15.51
CA TYR A 225 -3.12 -7.06 -14.98
C TYR A 225 -3.84 -6.14 -15.97
N ILE A 226 -4.58 -5.18 -15.42
CA ILE A 226 -5.10 -4.03 -16.18
C ILE A 226 -4.42 -2.77 -15.64
N ILE A 227 -3.70 -2.09 -16.52
CA ILE A 227 -3.17 -0.75 -16.25
C ILE A 227 -4.33 0.24 -16.41
N CYS A 228 -4.54 1.07 -15.40
CA CYS A 228 -5.63 2.04 -15.35
C CYS A 228 -5.04 3.46 -15.34
N ALA A 229 -5.15 4.15 -16.49
CA ALA A 229 -4.70 5.53 -16.66
C ALA A 229 -5.88 6.42 -17.14
N PRO A 230 -6.95 6.56 -16.32
CA PRO A 230 -8.02 7.49 -16.63
C PRO A 230 -7.52 8.93 -16.51
N SER A 231 -8.24 9.89 -17.11
CA SER A 231 -7.84 11.30 -17.11
C SER A 231 -8.49 12.12 -16.00
N GLU A 232 -9.44 11.50 -15.27
CA GLU A 232 -10.22 12.15 -14.23
C GLU A 232 -10.24 11.31 -12.96
N VAL A 233 -10.12 11.93 -11.80
CA VAL A 233 -10.22 11.25 -10.50
C VAL A 233 -11.58 10.55 -10.32
N SER A 234 -12.66 11.13 -10.85
CA SER A 234 -13.99 10.52 -10.82
C SER A 234 -14.05 9.16 -11.53
N ASP A 235 -13.26 8.97 -12.56
CA ASP A 235 -13.19 7.72 -13.32
C ASP A 235 -12.44 6.61 -12.56
N VAL A 236 -11.52 6.97 -11.68
CA VAL A 236 -10.89 6.00 -10.75
C VAL A 236 -11.97 5.28 -9.94
N GLY A 237 -12.90 6.05 -9.33
CA GLY A 237 -14.01 5.48 -8.55
C GLY A 237 -14.93 4.59 -9.40
N ARG A 238 -15.24 4.99 -10.63
CA ARG A 238 -16.09 4.21 -11.56
C ARG A 238 -15.42 2.89 -11.97
N ILE A 239 -14.10 2.89 -12.17
CA ILE A 239 -13.33 1.65 -12.45
C ILE A 239 -13.37 0.73 -11.24
N VAL A 240 -13.16 1.26 -10.04
CA VAL A 240 -13.21 0.49 -8.78
C VAL A 240 -14.61 -0.10 -8.55
N ASP A 241 -15.67 0.69 -8.77
CA ASP A 241 -17.06 0.21 -8.63
C ASP A 241 -17.38 -0.89 -9.65
N ALA A 242 -16.93 -0.74 -10.90
CA ALA A 242 -17.06 -1.77 -11.93
C ALA A 242 -16.28 -3.05 -11.55
N TYR A 243 -15.09 -2.89 -11.00
CA TYR A 243 -14.26 -4.01 -10.54
C TYR A 243 -14.92 -4.77 -9.39
N ASN A 244 -15.46 -4.07 -8.40
CA ASN A 244 -16.15 -4.68 -7.28
C ASN A 244 -17.44 -5.41 -7.68
N SER A 245 -18.09 -4.98 -8.77
CA SER A 245 -19.29 -5.62 -9.32
C SER A 245 -19.00 -6.77 -10.29
N TYR A 246 -17.73 -7.00 -10.65
CA TYR A 246 -17.38 -8.04 -11.63
C TYR A 246 -17.44 -9.45 -11.02
N GLU A 247 -18.25 -10.31 -11.60
CA GLU A 247 -18.51 -11.69 -11.13
C GLU A 247 -17.75 -12.78 -11.93
N GLY A 248 -16.73 -12.39 -12.71
CA GLY A 248 -15.95 -13.37 -13.49
C GLY A 248 -15.06 -14.23 -12.60
N ARG A 249 -14.82 -15.49 -13.02
CA ARG A 249 -14.02 -16.46 -12.26
C ARG A 249 -12.57 -16.03 -12.03
N LYS A 250 -11.97 -15.33 -12.99
CA LYS A 250 -10.62 -14.77 -12.87
C LYS A 250 -10.72 -13.27 -12.98
N ARG A 251 -10.31 -12.57 -11.93
CA ARG A 251 -10.19 -11.12 -11.91
C ARG A 251 -8.76 -10.75 -12.27
N PRO A 252 -8.53 -9.80 -13.19
CA PRO A 252 -7.20 -9.21 -13.34
C PRO A 252 -6.87 -8.38 -12.11
N LYS A 253 -5.61 -8.22 -11.79
CA LYS A 253 -5.17 -7.20 -10.83
C LYS A 253 -5.15 -5.83 -11.51
N LEU A 254 -5.35 -4.75 -10.75
CA LEU A 254 -5.34 -3.39 -11.26
C LEU A 254 -4.07 -2.68 -10.83
N LEU A 255 -3.45 -1.91 -11.73
CA LEU A 255 -2.41 -0.94 -11.41
C LEU A 255 -2.80 0.41 -11.98
N PHE A 256 -2.94 1.38 -11.10
CA PHE A 256 -3.29 2.75 -11.47
C PHE A 256 -2.06 3.60 -11.76
N SER A 257 -2.21 4.58 -12.62
CA SER A 257 -1.23 5.64 -12.82
C SER A 257 -1.31 6.68 -11.69
N ASP A 258 -0.52 7.73 -11.79
CA ASP A 258 -0.44 8.83 -10.82
C ASP A 258 -1.76 9.58 -10.59
N ILE A 259 -2.73 9.49 -11.51
CA ILE A 259 -4.07 10.06 -11.34
C ILE A 259 -4.80 9.55 -10.09
N ALA A 260 -4.46 8.36 -9.62
CA ALA A 260 -5.03 7.80 -8.40
C ALA A 260 -4.17 8.06 -7.15
N TYR A 261 -3.18 8.96 -7.24
CA TYR A 261 -2.32 9.36 -6.14
C TYR A 261 -2.50 10.86 -5.82
N GLY A 262 -3.33 11.19 -4.85
CA GLY A 262 -3.58 12.57 -4.41
C GLY A 262 -4.54 12.61 -3.22
N VAL A 263 -4.48 13.68 -2.44
CA VAL A 263 -5.38 13.88 -1.28
C VAL A 263 -6.85 13.93 -1.67
N ASP A 264 -7.14 14.38 -2.88
CA ASP A 264 -8.46 14.46 -3.49
C ASP A 264 -9.04 13.07 -3.80
N VAL A 265 -8.21 12.09 -4.18
CA VAL A 265 -8.63 10.71 -4.45
C VAL A 265 -9.21 10.08 -3.18
N ILE A 266 -8.45 10.11 -2.08
CA ILE A 266 -8.91 9.53 -0.81
C ILE A 266 -10.14 10.28 -0.29
N SER A 267 -10.16 11.62 -0.37
CA SER A 267 -11.29 12.42 0.12
C SER A 267 -12.57 12.21 -0.70
N SER A 268 -12.46 12.00 -2.02
CA SER A 268 -13.61 11.80 -2.90
C SER A 268 -14.14 10.36 -2.89
N LEU A 269 -13.27 9.37 -2.75
CA LEU A 269 -13.64 7.96 -2.79
C LEU A 269 -13.96 7.37 -1.41
N GLY A 270 -13.37 7.92 -0.33
CA GLY A 270 -13.53 7.37 1.02
C GLY A 270 -13.08 5.91 1.10
N GLU A 271 -13.93 5.03 1.67
CA GLU A 271 -13.64 3.61 1.80
C GLU A 271 -13.44 2.88 0.45
N ARG A 272 -13.96 3.42 -0.66
CA ARG A 272 -13.76 2.83 -1.99
C ARG A 272 -12.33 3.00 -2.51
N SER A 273 -11.53 3.88 -1.91
CA SER A 273 -10.11 4.04 -2.25
C SER A 273 -9.24 2.91 -1.69
N GLU A 274 -9.75 2.16 -0.72
CA GLU A 274 -9.00 1.10 -0.05
C GLU A 274 -8.56 0.02 -1.04
N GLY A 275 -7.28 -0.32 -1.00
CA GLY A 275 -6.69 -1.33 -1.87
C GLY A 275 -6.32 -0.83 -3.28
N ILE A 276 -6.51 0.45 -3.62
CA ILE A 276 -5.99 0.99 -4.88
C ILE A 276 -4.45 0.95 -4.84
N GLU A 277 -3.87 0.29 -5.80
CA GLU A 277 -2.43 0.23 -6.03
C GLU A 277 -2.06 0.87 -7.36
N GLY A 278 -0.89 1.50 -7.40
CA GLY A 278 -0.41 2.10 -8.62
C GLY A 278 1.02 2.61 -8.54
N VAL A 279 1.42 3.30 -9.60
CA VAL A 279 2.75 3.90 -9.69
C VAL A 279 2.61 5.39 -9.99
N CYS A 280 3.30 6.21 -9.20
CA CYS A 280 3.41 7.65 -9.39
C CYS A 280 4.86 8.11 -9.39
N PHE A 281 5.14 9.25 -10.00
CA PHE A 281 6.40 9.94 -9.75
C PHE A 281 6.43 10.47 -8.30
N SER A 282 7.60 10.49 -7.70
CA SER A 282 7.76 10.65 -6.25
C SER A 282 8.94 11.58 -5.93
N SER A 283 9.07 11.92 -4.65
CA SER A 283 10.31 12.39 -4.06
C SER A 283 11.37 11.29 -4.06
N ASP A 284 12.65 11.71 -4.02
CA ASP A 284 13.75 10.76 -3.84
C ASP A 284 13.83 10.35 -2.36
N PRO A 285 13.67 9.04 -2.04
CA PRO A 285 13.78 8.59 -0.66
C PRO A 285 15.15 8.86 -0.03
N GLU A 286 16.21 8.96 -0.85
CA GLU A 286 17.55 9.29 -0.38
C GLU A 286 17.73 10.80 -0.11
N ALA A 287 16.88 11.65 -0.69
CA ALA A 287 16.89 13.10 -0.45
C ALA A 287 16.31 13.48 0.92
N GLY A 288 15.47 12.65 1.51
CA GLY A 288 14.85 12.87 2.81
C GLY A 288 13.77 13.97 2.83
N PHE A 289 13.24 14.35 1.67
CA PHE A 289 12.22 15.39 1.55
C PHE A 289 10.93 15.00 2.26
N ASP A 290 10.46 13.77 2.09
CA ASP A 290 9.21 13.27 2.69
C ASP A 290 9.27 13.35 4.22
N VAL A 291 10.40 12.95 4.81
CA VAL A 291 10.61 13.00 6.25
C VAL A 291 10.62 14.44 6.75
N ALA A 292 11.31 15.33 6.05
CA ALA A 292 11.36 16.74 6.41
C ALA A 292 9.97 17.40 6.29
N TYR A 293 9.25 17.10 5.22
CA TYR A 293 7.89 17.60 4.99
C TYR A 293 6.93 17.16 6.10
N GLU A 294 6.94 15.87 6.45
CA GLU A 294 6.10 15.34 7.53
C GLU A 294 6.43 15.97 8.89
N VAL A 295 7.71 16.20 9.17
CA VAL A 295 8.13 16.90 10.39
C VAL A 295 7.62 18.33 10.43
N TYR A 296 7.65 19.06 9.30
CA TYR A 296 7.19 20.45 9.24
C TYR A 296 5.67 20.60 9.28
N PHE A 297 4.95 19.75 8.56
CA PHE A 297 3.52 19.95 8.29
C PHE A 297 2.61 18.90 8.93
N GLY A 298 3.17 17.78 9.44
CA GLY A 298 2.42 16.70 10.10
C GLY A 298 1.59 15.85 9.12
N THR A 299 1.89 15.94 7.83
CA THR A 299 1.25 15.17 6.74
C THR A 299 2.32 14.78 5.72
N GLN A 300 2.09 13.70 5.00
CA GLN A 300 3.00 13.27 3.94
C GLN A 300 2.81 14.14 2.69
N PRO A 301 3.87 14.37 1.89
CA PRO A 301 3.72 14.98 0.58
C PRO A 301 2.93 14.06 -0.35
N THR A 302 2.33 14.64 -1.38
CA THR A 302 1.56 13.94 -2.41
C THR A 302 2.10 14.23 -3.82
N THR A 303 1.27 14.12 -4.83
CA THR A 303 1.68 14.25 -6.23
C THR A 303 2.25 15.62 -6.56
N GLY A 304 3.44 15.63 -7.15
CA GLY A 304 4.05 16.82 -7.73
C GLY A 304 4.75 17.74 -6.75
N GLU A 305 4.64 17.54 -5.44
CA GLU A 305 5.18 18.46 -4.45
C GLU A 305 6.71 18.56 -4.48
N ALA A 306 7.41 17.42 -4.57
CA ALA A 306 8.86 17.44 -4.71
C ALA A 306 9.30 18.17 -5.99
N GLN A 307 8.57 17.96 -7.07
CA GLN A 307 8.83 18.56 -8.39
C GLN A 307 8.62 20.07 -8.38
N ILE A 308 7.57 20.58 -7.74
CA ILE A 308 7.34 22.03 -7.64
C ILE A 308 8.30 22.69 -6.64
N TYR A 309 8.74 21.96 -5.60
CA TYR A 309 9.81 22.43 -4.74
C TYR A 309 11.09 22.70 -5.56
N ASP A 310 11.46 21.74 -6.39
CA ASP A 310 12.64 21.84 -7.25
C ASP A 310 12.48 22.91 -8.33
N ALA A 311 11.30 23.08 -8.88
CA ALA A 311 10.98 24.18 -9.79
C ALA A 311 11.23 25.56 -9.13
N CYS A 312 10.71 25.75 -7.93
CA CYS A 312 10.92 26.98 -7.15
C CYS A 312 12.41 27.20 -6.85
N MET A 313 13.12 26.15 -6.46
CA MET A 313 14.57 26.19 -6.19
C MET A 313 15.34 26.60 -7.44
N LEU A 314 15.06 26.02 -8.60
CA LEU A 314 15.70 26.36 -9.88
C LEU A 314 15.43 27.82 -10.29
N ILE A 315 14.20 28.31 -10.10
CA ILE A 315 13.85 29.72 -10.36
C ILE A 315 14.69 30.66 -9.47
N GLY A 316 14.82 30.32 -8.18
CA GLY A 316 15.65 31.09 -7.25
C GLY A 316 17.12 31.11 -7.65
N TYR A 317 17.68 29.98 -8.05
CA TYR A 317 19.06 29.88 -8.54
C TYR A 317 19.25 30.65 -9.85
N ALA A 318 18.30 30.57 -10.78
CA ALA A 318 18.35 31.33 -12.03
C ALA A 318 18.41 32.86 -11.76
N ALA A 319 17.65 33.35 -10.78
CA ALA A 319 17.67 34.74 -10.38
C ALA A 319 19.06 35.17 -9.88
N VAL A 320 19.74 34.34 -9.06
CA VAL A 320 21.12 34.61 -8.62
C VAL A 320 22.08 34.71 -9.80
N VAL A 321 22.00 33.75 -10.74
CA VAL A 321 22.86 33.77 -11.93
C VAL A 321 22.58 35.00 -12.79
N MET A 322 21.31 35.29 -13.08
CA MET A 322 20.91 36.47 -13.88
C MET A 322 21.45 37.77 -13.28
N LYS A 323 21.32 37.93 -11.96
CA LYS A 323 21.79 39.12 -11.25
C LYS A 323 23.29 39.27 -11.29
N ASN A 324 24.03 38.18 -11.14
CA ASN A 324 25.50 38.23 -11.11
C ASN A 324 26.12 38.34 -12.50
N THR A 325 25.50 37.80 -13.53
CA THR A 325 26.09 37.66 -14.86
C THR A 325 25.44 38.53 -15.94
N GLY A 326 24.22 39.03 -15.71
CA GLY A 326 23.43 39.73 -16.71
C GLY A 326 22.88 38.82 -17.83
N LEU A 327 22.93 37.49 -17.65
CA LEU A 327 22.34 36.53 -18.57
C LEU A 327 20.81 36.61 -18.52
N ASP A 328 20.18 36.27 -19.61
CA ASP A 328 18.73 35.99 -19.64
C ASP A 328 18.41 34.68 -18.92
N PHE A 329 17.13 34.46 -18.60
CA PHE A 329 16.67 33.30 -17.86
C PHE A 329 17.09 31.97 -18.53
N ARG A 330 16.90 31.85 -19.83
CA ARG A 330 17.23 30.62 -20.58
C ARG A 330 18.73 30.27 -20.51
N ARG A 331 19.59 31.31 -20.56
CA ARG A 331 21.04 31.09 -20.43
C ARG A 331 21.46 30.84 -19.00
N ALA A 332 20.78 31.47 -18.03
CA ALA A 332 20.99 31.18 -16.62
C ALA A 332 20.64 29.71 -16.31
N MET A 333 19.50 29.23 -16.77
CA MET A 333 19.10 27.83 -16.61
C MET A 333 20.10 26.84 -17.22
N ARG A 334 20.73 27.17 -18.35
CA ARG A 334 21.78 26.30 -18.91
C ARG A 334 23.00 26.16 -17.99
N GLN A 335 23.36 27.20 -17.25
CA GLN A 335 24.42 27.13 -16.25
C GLN A 335 24.03 26.24 -15.08
N LEU A 336 22.74 26.18 -14.73
CA LEU A 336 22.23 25.36 -13.62
C LEU A 336 22.18 23.86 -13.95
N VAL A 337 21.84 23.53 -15.19
CA VAL A 337 21.46 22.16 -15.58
C VAL A 337 22.52 21.43 -16.41
N ASP A 338 23.72 22.01 -16.61
CA ASP A 338 24.77 21.37 -17.39
C ASP A 338 25.70 20.46 -16.54
N GLY A 339 25.57 20.50 -15.21
CA GLY A 339 26.17 19.54 -14.28
C GLY A 339 27.67 19.28 -14.43
N ARG A 340 28.46 20.30 -14.78
CA ARG A 340 29.90 20.11 -15.05
C ARG A 340 30.73 19.85 -13.81
N ASP A 341 30.31 20.38 -12.69
CA ASP A 341 30.93 20.16 -11.40
C ASP A 341 30.48 18.80 -10.87
N LYS A 342 31.40 18.06 -10.28
CA LYS A 342 31.12 16.66 -9.87
C LYS A 342 30.57 16.52 -8.46
N ASP A 343 30.52 17.61 -7.73
CA ASP A 343 30.03 17.60 -6.34
C ASP A 343 28.54 17.87 -6.38
N ALA A 344 27.74 16.84 -6.07
CA ALA A 344 26.30 16.93 -6.01
C ALA A 344 25.87 17.95 -4.93
N ALA A 345 24.97 18.85 -5.31
CA ALA A 345 24.42 19.88 -4.45
C ALA A 345 22.96 19.57 -4.10
N GLY A 346 22.69 19.34 -2.82
CA GLY A 346 21.37 18.99 -2.31
C GLY A 346 20.41 20.17 -2.22
N TRP A 347 19.20 19.88 -1.74
CA TRP A 347 18.07 20.83 -1.64
C TRP A 347 17.94 21.50 -0.25
N MET A 348 18.68 21.05 0.77
CA MET A 348 18.61 21.63 2.11
C MET A 348 19.27 23.01 2.16
N THR A 349 18.87 23.84 3.12
CA THR A 349 19.28 25.24 3.22
C THR A 349 20.80 25.46 3.15
N GLU A 350 21.58 24.60 3.81
CA GLU A 350 23.05 24.69 3.79
C GLU A 350 23.64 24.33 2.41
N ASP A 351 23.04 23.37 1.73
CA ASP A 351 23.41 23.01 0.37
C ASP A 351 23.02 24.13 -0.60
N MET A 352 21.81 24.69 -0.45
CA MET A 352 21.37 25.85 -1.22
C MET A 352 22.35 27.04 -1.06
N HIS A 353 22.79 27.31 0.17
CA HIS A 353 23.75 28.39 0.42
C HIS A 353 25.05 28.17 -0.37
N ARG A 354 25.63 26.96 -0.30
CA ARG A 354 26.84 26.61 -1.06
C ARG A 354 26.63 26.68 -2.57
N THR A 355 25.50 26.22 -3.02
CA THR A 355 25.11 26.27 -4.44
C THR A 355 24.99 27.70 -4.95
N MET A 356 24.29 28.57 -4.23
CA MET A 356 24.16 29.99 -4.58
C MET A 356 25.52 30.69 -4.63
N GLN A 357 26.41 30.36 -3.68
CA GLN A 357 27.79 30.89 -3.68
C GLN A 357 28.62 30.41 -4.88
N ALA A 358 28.49 29.12 -5.22
CA ALA A 358 29.14 28.54 -6.41
C ALA A 358 28.64 29.19 -7.71
N LEU A 359 27.30 29.31 -7.85
CA LEU A 359 26.66 29.94 -9.01
C LEU A 359 27.06 31.41 -9.18
N ALA A 360 27.13 32.17 -8.08
CA ALA A 360 27.58 33.55 -8.10
C ALA A 360 29.03 33.69 -8.59
N SER A 361 29.85 32.65 -8.40
CA SER A 361 31.22 32.56 -8.84
C SER A 361 31.40 31.95 -10.23
N GLY A 362 30.28 31.61 -10.94
CA GLY A 362 30.29 31.00 -12.27
C GLY A 362 30.43 29.48 -12.25
N GLY A 363 30.14 28.83 -11.14
CA GLY A 363 30.08 27.37 -11.01
C GLY A 363 28.94 26.76 -11.79
N HIS A 364 29.02 25.44 -12.00
CA HIS A 364 28.05 24.62 -12.74
C HIS A 364 27.70 23.38 -11.90
N PRO A 365 26.97 23.55 -10.80
CA PRO A 365 26.72 22.48 -9.85
C PRO A 365 25.95 21.31 -10.47
N ASP A 366 26.22 20.11 -9.97
CA ASP A 366 25.41 18.91 -10.20
C ASP A 366 24.28 18.91 -9.19
N LEU A 367 23.06 19.25 -9.63
CA LEU A 367 21.93 19.52 -8.74
C LEU A 367 21.16 18.25 -8.40
N ARG A 368 20.96 18.04 -7.11
CA ARG A 368 20.01 17.07 -6.57
C ARG A 368 18.91 17.80 -5.78
N GLY A 369 17.69 17.68 -6.28
CA GLY A 369 16.54 18.28 -5.65
C GLY A 369 15.83 17.36 -4.65
N ALA A 370 14.64 17.76 -4.26
CA ALA A 370 13.71 16.95 -3.48
C ALA A 370 13.18 15.75 -4.29
N SER A 371 13.04 15.90 -5.60
CA SER A 371 12.59 14.84 -6.52
C SER A 371 13.72 13.90 -6.99
N GLY A 372 14.97 14.18 -6.64
CA GLY A 372 16.14 13.40 -7.02
C GLY A 372 17.14 14.17 -7.89
N SER A 373 17.80 13.48 -8.80
CA SER A 373 18.76 14.11 -9.73
C SER A 373 18.01 15.05 -10.69
N LEU A 374 18.51 16.28 -10.80
CA LEU A 374 17.99 17.27 -11.73
C LEU A 374 18.79 17.28 -13.04
N ASP A 375 18.97 16.08 -13.60
CA ASP A 375 19.58 15.89 -14.91
C ASP A 375 18.58 16.23 -16.02
N PHE A 376 18.94 17.17 -16.89
CA PHE A 376 18.11 17.61 -17.99
C PHE A 376 18.67 17.13 -19.33
N ASP A 377 17.78 16.97 -20.33
CA ASP A 377 18.18 16.56 -21.66
C ASP A 377 19.24 17.50 -22.23
N PRO A 378 20.45 17.01 -22.58
CA PRO A 378 21.54 17.87 -23.03
C PRO A 378 21.28 18.54 -24.38
N LYS A 379 20.27 18.11 -25.14
CA LYS A 379 19.92 18.69 -26.44
C LYS A 379 18.95 19.86 -26.31
N VAL A 380 17.96 19.72 -25.45
CA VAL A 380 16.89 20.74 -25.28
C VAL A 380 16.94 21.46 -23.93
N TYR A 381 17.54 20.88 -22.92
CA TYR A 381 17.72 21.45 -21.56
C TYR A 381 16.43 21.76 -20.79
N THR A 382 15.31 21.18 -21.15
CA THR A 382 14.02 21.54 -20.57
C THR A 382 13.19 20.38 -20.08
N ASN A 383 13.68 19.16 -20.17
CA ASN A 383 13.04 18.01 -19.54
C ASN A 383 14.02 17.19 -18.73
N VAL A 384 13.59 16.82 -17.56
CA VAL A 384 14.31 15.92 -16.68
C VAL A 384 14.44 14.55 -17.36
N THR A 385 15.60 13.93 -17.22
CA THR A 385 15.92 12.61 -17.81
C THR A 385 16.06 11.51 -16.77
N ALA A 386 15.93 11.84 -15.49
CA ALA A 386 15.90 10.90 -14.38
C ALA A 386 14.76 11.25 -13.45
N SER A 387 13.97 10.28 -13.04
CA SER A 387 12.87 10.44 -12.09
C SER A 387 12.79 9.27 -11.13
N VAL A 388 12.22 9.52 -9.98
CA VAL A 388 11.90 8.48 -9.00
C VAL A 388 10.43 8.15 -9.10
N TYR A 389 10.11 6.88 -9.18
CA TYR A 389 8.75 6.37 -9.15
C TYR A 389 8.52 5.55 -7.88
N ALA A 390 7.40 5.79 -7.24
CA ALA A 390 6.93 5.03 -6.09
C ALA A 390 5.81 4.08 -6.52
N ASN A 391 5.88 2.83 -6.10
CA ASN A 391 4.72 1.95 -6.08
C ASN A 391 3.95 2.20 -4.79
N TYR A 392 2.75 2.70 -4.89
CA TYR A 392 1.91 3.06 -3.77
C TYR A 392 0.72 2.13 -3.61
N LEU A 393 0.23 2.04 -2.38
CA LEU A 393 -1.00 1.38 -1.99
C LEU A 393 -1.81 2.31 -1.11
N ILE A 394 -3.12 2.40 -1.31
CA ILE A 394 -4.02 3.04 -0.35
C ILE A 394 -4.43 2.00 0.69
N TYR A 395 -4.01 2.21 1.93
CA TYR A 395 -4.32 1.36 3.07
C TYR A 395 -4.73 2.19 4.28
N GLN A 396 -5.88 1.87 4.87
CA GLN A 396 -6.47 2.65 5.97
C GLN A 396 -6.61 4.14 5.64
N GLN A 397 -7.04 4.43 4.41
CA GLN A 397 -7.18 5.79 3.88
C GLN A 397 -5.88 6.63 3.94
N LYS A 398 -4.75 5.98 3.76
CA LYS A 398 -3.43 6.60 3.66
C LYS A 398 -2.65 5.98 2.51
N TYR A 399 -1.79 6.77 1.90
CA TYR A 399 -0.83 6.23 0.95
C TYR A 399 0.32 5.54 1.69
N VAL A 400 0.62 4.34 1.26
CA VAL A 400 1.77 3.55 1.74
C VAL A 400 2.63 3.25 0.52
N VAL A 401 3.89 3.65 0.58
CA VAL A 401 4.84 3.32 -0.48
C VAL A 401 5.42 1.94 -0.22
N LEU A 402 5.25 1.05 -1.19
CA LEU A 402 5.72 -0.34 -1.12
C LEU A 402 7.17 -0.46 -1.54
N ASP A 403 7.52 0.13 -2.66
CA ASP A 403 8.88 0.17 -3.20
C ASP A 403 9.09 1.35 -4.14
N TYR A 404 10.34 1.58 -4.48
CA TYR A 404 10.77 2.67 -5.35
C TYR A 404 11.54 2.13 -6.54
N ASN A 405 11.44 2.84 -7.65
CA ASN A 405 12.30 2.68 -8.81
C ASN A 405 12.88 4.04 -9.20
N THR A 406 14.18 4.09 -9.46
CA THR A 406 14.83 5.29 -9.99
C THR A 406 15.18 5.04 -11.43
N THR A 407 14.64 5.87 -12.32
CA THR A 407 15.03 5.87 -13.71
C THR A 407 16.38 6.59 -13.85
N ASP A 408 17.28 5.98 -14.58
CA ASP A 408 18.54 6.61 -14.97
C ASP A 408 18.49 6.80 -16.51
N GLY A 409 18.51 8.02 -16.94
CA GLY A 409 18.46 8.35 -18.37
C GLY A 409 19.56 7.70 -19.21
N SER A 410 20.64 7.22 -18.57
CA SER A 410 21.71 6.46 -19.24
C SER A 410 21.31 5.04 -19.62
N ASN A 411 20.31 4.45 -18.96
CA ASN A 411 19.90 3.06 -19.17
C ASN A 411 18.82 2.88 -20.25
N ARG A 412 18.25 3.97 -20.79
CA ARG A 412 17.19 3.90 -21.80
C ARG A 412 17.58 3.30 -23.13
N ALA A 413 18.85 3.42 -23.52
CA ALA A 413 19.34 2.77 -24.74
C ALA A 413 19.41 1.23 -24.62
N ASP A 414 19.53 0.75 -23.38
CA ASP A 414 19.51 -0.65 -22.99
C ASP A 414 18.20 -1.01 -22.26
N ALA A 415 17.17 -0.19 -22.37
CA ALA A 415 15.86 -0.30 -21.70
C ALA A 415 15.11 -1.59 -22.01
N THR A 416 15.76 -2.54 -22.51
CA THR A 416 15.37 -3.91 -22.47
C THR A 416 15.40 -4.37 -21.02
N LEU A 417 14.24 -4.25 -20.30
CA LEU A 417 13.87 -5.22 -19.25
C LEU A 417 14.77 -5.34 -18.02
N ALA A 418 16.05 -5.06 -18.13
CA ALA A 418 17.02 -5.25 -17.08
C ALA A 418 17.24 -4.00 -16.21
N GLY A 419 16.69 -2.85 -16.61
CA GLY A 419 16.98 -1.56 -15.98
C GLY A 419 16.07 -1.19 -14.81
N TRP A 420 14.88 -1.78 -14.72
CA TRP A 420 13.93 -1.45 -13.65
C TRP A 420 14.22 -2.26 -12.39
N ASN A 421 14.86 -1.62 -11.44
CA ASN A 421 15.29 -2.28 -10.21
C ASN A 421 14.50 -1.70 -9.02
N TRP A 422 13.38 -2.33 -8.70
CA TRP A 422 12.54 -1.94 -7.59
C TRP A 422 13.21 -2.24 -6.26
N LYS A 423 13.38 -1.20 -5.45
CA LYS A 423 13.93 -1.30 -4.09
C LYS A 423 12.78 -1.26 -3.10
N ALA A 424 12.59 -2.32 -2.34
CA ALA A 424 11.56 -2.39 -1.31
C ALA A 424 11.67 -1.25 -0.30
N SER A 425 10.54 -0.66 0.06
CA SER A 425 10.44 0.22 1.20
C SER A 425 10.50 -0.60 2.49
N GLN A 426 10.72 0.04 3.63
CA GLN A 426 10.72 -0.64 4.94
C GLN A 426 9.39 -1.37 5.23
N MET A 427 8.29 -0.91 4.62
CA MET A 427 6.97 -1.53 4.82
C MET A 427 6.84 -2.91 4.17
N GLN A 428 7.61 -3.21 3.13
CA GLN A 428 7.59 -4.56 2.50
C GLN A 428 8.29 -5.63 3.32
N GLU A 429 9.09 -5.27 4.30
CA GLU A 429 9.72 -6.26 5.20
C GLU A 429 8.70 -7.05 6.03
N PHE A 430 7.44 -6.61 6.08
CA PHE A 430 6.38 -7.21 6.87
C PHE A 430 5.44 -8.18 6.12
N GLY A 431 5.66 -8.45 4.82
CA GLY A 431 4.88 -9.45 4.07
C GLY A 431 4.49 -9.07 2.66
N THR A 432 3.61 -9.85 2.06
CA THR A 432 3.11 -9.62 0.70
C THR A 432 1.81 -8.82 0.72
N TRP A 433 1.78 -7.74 -0.05
CA TRP A 433 0.60 -6.87 -0.18
C TRP A 433 -0.46 -7.46 -1.11
N ASP A 434 -0.07 -8.38 -1.99
CA ASP A 434 -0.94 -9.03 -2.96
C ASP A 434 -2.20 -9.63 -2.34
N ASP A 435 -2.05 -10.31 -1.21
CA ASP A 435 -3.13 -11.00 -0.53
C ASP A 435 -4.17 -10.06 0.12
N VAL A 436 -3.76 -8.82 0.41
CA VAL A 436 -4.64 -7.80 0.99
C VAL A 436 -5.45 -7.09 -0.08
N MET A 437 -4.81 -6.83 -1.23
CA MET A 437 -5.35 -6.00 -2.30
C MET A 437 -6.39 -6.71 -3.15
N TYR A 438 -6.15 -7.98 -3.40
CA TYR A 438 -6.98 -8.79 -4.28
C TYR A 438 -7.37 -10.07 -3.56
N PRO A 439 -8.29 -9.99 -2.57
CA PRO A 439 -8.85 -11.19 -2.01
C PRO A 439 -9.55 -11.91 -3.17
N GLU A 440 -8.86 -12.88 -3.75
CA GLU A 440 -9.50 -13.78 -4.70
C GLU A 440 -10.67 -14.41 -3.96
N LEU A 441 -11.76 -14.71 -4.67
CA LEU A 441 -12.88 -15.46 -4.11
C LEU A 441 -12.40 -16.90 -3.93
N HIS A 442 -11.62 -17.12 -2.87
CA HIS A 442 -11.16 -18.46 -2.51
C HIS A 442 -12.31 -19.21 -1.84
N GLU A 443 -12.45 -20.46 -2.17
CA GLU A 443 -13.25 -21.36 -1.35
C GLU A 443 -12.57 -21.52 0.00
N ARG A 444 -13.37 -21.67 1.02
CA ARG A 444 -12.90 -21.77 2.40
C ARG A 444 -13.28 -23.11 2.97
N TRP A 445 -12.30 -23.86 3.39
CA TRP A 445 -12.45 -25.23 3.89
C TRP A 445 -12.08 -25.28 5.36
N ALA A 446 -12.68 -26.20 6.12
CA ALA A 446 -12.38 -26.35 7.53
C ALA A 446 -12.26 -27.81 7.96
N LEU A 447 -11.24 -28.10 8.77
CA LEU A 447 -11.12 -29.33 9.54
C LEU A 447 -11.25 -29.01 11.02
N LEU A 448 -12.25 -29.57 11.67
CA LEU A 448 -12.53 -29.36 13.08
C LEU A 448 -12.36 -30.66 13.85
N VAL A 449 -11.53 -30.67 14.91
CA VAL A 449 -11.17 -31.87 15.65
C VAL A 449 -11.38 -31.70 17.15
N ALA A 450 -12.27 -32.50 17.74
CA ALA A 450 -12.33 -32.74 19.19
C ALA A 450 -11.66 -34.07 19.51
N ALA A 451 -10.44 -34.01 20.03
CA ALA A 451 -9.60 -35.20 20.21
C ALA A 451 -9.85 -35.98 21.50
N SER A 452 -10.92 -35.71 22.24
CA SER A 452 -11.27 -36.39 23.49
C SER A 452 -12.75 -36.79 23.56
N ASN A 453 -13.07 -37.73 24.44
CA ASN A 453 -14.42 -38.23 24.67
C ASN A 453 -14.83 -38.13 26.14
N GLY A 454 -16.06 -38.47 26.41
CA GLY A 454 -16.61 -38.57 27.76
C GLY A 454 -17.10 -37.24 28.37
N TRP A 455 -18.03 -37.37 29.30
CA TRP A 455 -18.72 -36.22 29.90
C TRP A 455 -17.79 -35.25 30.63
N THR A 456 -16.71 -35.71 31.23
CA THR A 456 -15.71 -34.89 31.94
C THR A 456 -14.91 -34.01 30.99
N ASN A 457 -14.85 -34.38 29.71
CA ASN A 457 -14.18 -33.67 28.62
C ASN A 457 -15.15 -32.88 27.73
N TYR A 458 -16.37 -32.67 28.24
CA TYR A 458 -17.47 -31.94 27.55
C TYR A 458 -16.98 -30.71 26.76
N ARG A 459 -16.14 -29.88 27.37
CA ARG A 459 -15.66 -28.63 26.81
C ARG A 459 -14.98 -28.76 25.45
N HIS A 460 -14.25 -29.85 25.17
CA HIS A 460 -13.53 -30.02 23.92
C HIS A 460 -14.47 -30.23 22.73
N GLN A 461 -15.54 -31.01 22.91
CA GLN A 461 -16.57 -31.12 21.88
C GLN A 461 -17.42 -29.85 21.80
N ALA A 462 -17.71 -29.20 22.91
CA ALA A 462 -18.43 -27.91 22.93
C ALA A 462 -17.63 -26.78 22.26
N ASP A 463 -16.30 -26.75 22.40
CA ASP A 463 -15.41 -25.82 21.67
C ASP A 463 -15.54 -26.01 20.16
N VAL A 464 -15.40 -27.23 19.68
CA VAL A 464 -15.44 -27.56 18.25
C VAL A 464 -16.81 -27.28 17.66
N LEU A 465 -17.88 -27.62 18.38
CA LEU A 465 -19.25 -27.29 18.00
C LEU A 465 -19.51 -25.78 17.95
N THR A 466 -18.89 -25.02 18.85
CA THR A 466 -18.97 -23.54 18.84
C THR A 466 -18.31 -22.97 17.57
N ILE A 467 -17.15 -23.48 17.21
CA ILE A 467 -16.44 -23.10 15.98
C ILE A 467 -17.25 -23.54 14.76
N TYR A 468 -17.83 -24.76 14.73
CA TYR A 468 -18.70 -25.22 13.64
C TYR A 468 -19.87 -24.27 13.42
N GLN A 469 -20.63 -23.93 14.47
CA GLN A 469 -21.75 -22.98 14.35
C GLN A 469 -21.30 -21.58 13.92
N MET A 470 -20.11 -21.16 14.34
CA MET A 470 -19.53 -19.89 13.90
C MET A 470 -19.26 -19.93 12.39
N LEU A 471 -18.61 -20.97 11.88
CA LEU A 471 -18.34 -21.14 10.45
C LEU A 471 -19.64 -21.18 9.64
N LYS A 472 -20.67 -21.90 10.10
CA LYS A 472 -21.99 -21.92 9.46
C LYS A 472 -22.59 -20.50 9.35
N ARG A 473 -22.51 -19.68 10.42
CA ARG A 473 -22.96 -18.28 10.38
C ARG A 473 -22.15 -17.42 9.41
N LYS A 474 -20.89 -17.79 9.15
CA LYS A 474 -19.99 -17.10 8.21
C LYS A 474 -20.06 -17.64 6.78
N GLY A 475 -21.04 -18.50 6.49
CA GLY A 475 -21.37 -18.94 5.14
C GLY A 475 -20.69 -20.23 4.69
N TYR A 476 -20.06 -20.99 5.56
CA TYR A 476 -19.64 -22.35 5.25
C TYR A 476 -20.85 -23.27 5.15
N ASP A 477 -20.89 -24.16 4.18
CA ASP A 477 -21.80 -25.30 4.14
C ASP A 477 -21.13 -26.57 4.70
N ASP A 478 -21.86 -27.65 4.80
CA ASP A 478 -21.36 -28.89 5.37
C ASP A 478 -20.38 -29.63 4.45
N ASP A 479 -20.41 -29.38 3.16
CA ASP A 479 -19.51 -29.99 2.18
C ASP A 479 -18.06 -29.37 2.32
N HIS A 480 -17.96 -28.17 2.91
CA HIS A 480 -16.69 -27.49 3.15
C HIS A 480 -16.15 -27.63 4.58
N ILE A 481 -16.85 -28.38 5.44
CA ILE A 481 -16.42 -28.65 6.80
C ILE A 481 -16.25 -30.15 6.99
N VAL A 482 -15.11 -30.61 7.47
CA VAL A 482 -14.97 -31.98 8.02
C VAL A 482 -14.89 -31.87 9.54
N LEU A 483 -15.90 -32.44 10.21
CA LEU A 483 -16.01 -32.46 11.67
C LEU A 483 -15.68 -33.83 12.24
N VAL A 484 -14.63 -33.88 13.06
CA VAL A 484 -14.19 -35.08 13.78
C VAL A 484 -14.43 -34.90 15.27
N MET A 485 -15.36 -35.62 15.84
CA MET A 485 -15.63 -35.65 17.29
C MET A 485 -16.29 -36.97 17.71
N GLU A 486 -16.16 -37.37 18.96
CA GLU A 486 -16.70 -38.64 19.44
C GLU A 486 -18.25 -38.67 19.47
N ASP A 487 -18.88 -37.49 19.53
CA ASP A 487 -20.35 -37.31 19.54
C ASP A 487 -21.03 -38.05 20.70
N ASP A 488 -20.46 -38.00 21.87
CA ASP A 488 -20.93 -38.75 23.05
C ASP A 488 -21.45 -37.88 24.20
N ILE A 489 -21.48 -36.52 24.02
CA ILE A 489 -21.90 -35.59 25.07
C ILE A 489 -23.37 -35.13 24.93
N ALA A 490 -23.90 -34.96 23.71
CA ALA A 490 -25.26 -34.46 23.50
C ALA A 490 -26.29 -35.40 24.07
N GLN A 491 -26.12 -36.70 23.87
CA GLN A 491 -27.02 -37.75 24.38
C GLN A 491 -26.50 -38.45 25.64
N ASN A 492 -25.42 -37.96 26.22
CA ASN A 492 -24.80 -38.54 27.43
C ASN A 492 -25.78 -38.66 28.59
N GLU A 493 -25.74 -39.76 29.35
CA GLU A 493 -26.64 -39.98 30.48
C GLU A 493 -26.59 -38.85 31.53
N ALA A 494 -25.44 -38.28 31.72
CA ALA A 494 -25.21 -37.17 32.64
C ALA A 494 -25.71 -35.81 32.11
N ASN A 495 -26.05 -35.69 30.80
CA ASN A 495 -26.59 -34.44 30.23
C ASN A 495 -28.05 -34.21 30.73
N PRO A 496 -28.30 -33.14 31.50
CA PRO A 496 -29.65 -32.83 32.00
C PRO A 496 -30.61 -32.41 30.91
N GLU A 497 -30.12 -32.02 29.72
CA GLU A 497 -30.88 -31.56 28.56
C GLU A 497 -30.42 -32.31 27.30
N LYS A 498 -31.02 -33.49 27.08
CA LYS A 498 -30.65 -34.36 25.93
C LYS A 498 -30.76 -33.61 24.59
N GLY A 499 -29.70 -33.74 23.76
CA GLY A 499 -29.62 -33.07 22.49
C GLY A 499 -29.21 -31.59 22.57
N VAL A 500 -28.91 -31.08 23.76
CA VAL A 500 -28.47 -29.69 23.94
C VAL A 500 -27.03 -29.67 24.43
N VAL A 501 -26.18 -28.99 23.70
CA VAL A 501 -24.80 -28.66 24.10
C VAL A 501 -24.66 -27.14 24.09
N VAL A 502 -24.11 -26.60 25.15
CA VAL A 502 -23.86 -25.14 25.29
C VAL A 502 -22.41 -24.90 25.68
N SER A 503 -21.79 -23.87 25.14
CA SER A 503 -20.44 -23.45 25.48
C SER A 503 -20.38 -22.27 26.46
N ARG A 504 -21.56 -21.68 26.77
CA ARG A 504 -21.72 -20.57 27.73
C ARG A 504 -22.97 -20.79 28.57
N ILE A 505 -22.98 -20.23 29.77
CA ILE A 505 -24.19 -20.21 30.61
C ILE A 505 -25.26 -19.41 29.84
N ASP A 506 -26.47 -19.98 29.75
CA ASP A 506 -27.56 -19.41 28.98
C ASP A 506 -27.27 -19.22 27.46
N GLY A 507 -26.24 -19.88 26.93
CA GLY A 507 -25.90 -19.88 25.52
C GLY A 507 -26.89 -20.69 24.65
N SER A 508 -26.86 -20.45 23.35
CA SER A 508 -27.61 -21.21 22.36
C SER A 508 -27.10 -22.66 22.26
N ASN A 509 -27.98 -23.57 21.80
CA ASN A 509 -27.59 -24.95 21.54
C ASN A 509 -26.64 -25.01 20.33
N VAL A 510 -25.36 -25.33 20.58
CA VAL A 510 -24.32 -25.44 19.54
C VAL A 510 -24.31 -26.78 18.83
N TYR A 511 -25.18 -27.76 19.29
CA TYR A 511 -25.34 -29.09 18.67
C TYR A 511 -26.46 -29.12 17.64
N GLN A 512 -27.15 -28.02 17.43
CA GLN A 512 -28.29 -27.98 16.50
C GLN A 512 -27.84 -28.10 15.05
N ASP A 513 -28.46 -28.99 14.29
CA ASP A 513 -28.20 -29.17 12.85
C ASP A 513 -26.72 -29.43 12.49
N VAL A 514 -26.02 -30.15 13.37
CA VAL A 514 -24.59 -30.50 13.18
C VAL A 514 -24.47 -31.78 12.38
N VAL A 515 -23.57 -31.79 11.40
CA VAL A 515 -23.11 -32.97 10.68
C VAL A 515 -21.76 -33.40 11.22
N VAL A 516 -21.69 -34.60 11.79
CA VAL A 516 -20.43 -35.22 12.27
C VAL A 516 -19.97 -36.22 11.22
N ASP A 517 -18.84 -35.96 10.59
CA ASP A 517 -18.31 -36.81 9.51
C ASP A 517 -17.64 -38.06 10.05
N TYR A 518 -16.89 -37.91 11.14
CA TYR A 518 -16.18 -39.03 11.78
C TYR A 518 -16.26 -38.97 13.30
N ARG A 519 -16.41 -40.14 13.91
CA ARG A 519 -16.09 -40.27 15.32
C ARG A 519 -14.59 -40.32 15.49
N THR A 520 -14.06 -39.65 16.56
CA THR A 520 -12.65 -39.65 16.86
C THR A 520 -12.07 -41.06 17.02
N SER A 521 -12.89 -41.99 17.54
CA SER A 521 -12.53 -43.39 17.71
C SER A 521 -12.47 -44.19 16.39
N GLU A 522 -12.99 -43.66 15.29
CA GLU A 522 -12.96 -44.32 13.97
C GLU A 522 -11.65 -43.97 13.20
N LEU A 523 -10.91 -42.97 13.65
CA LEU A 523 -9.73 -42.45 12.98
C LEU A 523 -8.47 -42.62 13.84
N CYS A 524 -7.34 -42.60 13.15
CA CYS A 524 -6.03 -42.36 13.75
C CYS A 524 -5.65 -40.88 13.54
N ALA A 525 -4.89 -40.29 14.46
CA ALA A 525 -4.43 -38.92 14.32
C ALA A 525 -3.62 -38.69 13.04
N SER A 526 -2.99 -39.72 12.48
CA SER A 526 -2.27 -39.68 11.19
C SER A 526 -3.18 -39.46 9.96
N ASP A 527 -4.50 -39.74 10.07
CA ASP A 527 -5.46 -39.63 8.97
C ASP A 527 -5.79 -38.16 8.64
N LEU A 528 -5.55 -37.25 9.60
CA LEU A 528 -5.81 -35.82 9.44
C LEU A 528 -5.03 -35.22 8.25
N GLY A 529 -3.81 -35.71 7.99
CA GLY A 529 -3.04 -35.29 6.81
C GLY A 529 -3.71 -35.64 5.49
N SER A 530 -4.33 -36.83 5.40
CA SER A 530 -5.07 -37.27 4.23
C SER A 530 -6.37 -36.46 4.06
N ILE A 531 -7.07 -36.14 5.15
CA ILE A 531 -8.25 -35.27 5.14
C ILE A 531 -7.90 -33.89 4.61
N LEU A 532 -6.83 -33.25 5.12
CA LEU A 532 -6.38 -31.92 4.70
C LEU A 532 -5.91 -31.86 3.25
N THR A 533 -5.40 -32.95 2.71
CA THR A 533 -4.84 -33.00 1.35
C THR A 533 -5.78 -33.63 0.31
N GLY A 534 -7.02 -33.88 0.67
CA GLY A 534 -8.00 -34.46 -0.23
C GLY A 534 -7.72 -35.90 -0.67
N GLU A 535 -6.96 -36.68 0.13
CA GLU A 535 -6.61 -38.05 -0.19
C GLU A 535 -7.70 -39.01 0.27
N ASN A 536 -8.60 -39.37 -0.65
CA ASN A 536 -9.65 -40.37 -0.39
C ASN A 536 -9.05 -41.74 -0.17
N LEU A 537 -9.19 -42.24 1.04
CA LEU A 537 -8.89 -43.63 1.40
C LEU A 537 -10.22 -44.39 1.62
N GLU A 538 -10.19 -45.74 1.58
CA GLU A 538 -11.39 -46.54 1.75
C GLU A 538 -12.12 -46.23 3.06
N HIS A 539 -11.40 -45.91 4.13
CA HIS A 539 -11.93 -45.54 5.45
C HIS A 539 -12.16 -44.03 5.62
N LEU A 540 -11.77 -43.18 4.62
CA LEU A 540 -11.93 -41.73 4.61
C LEU A 540 -12.77 -41.27 3.42
N PRO A 541 -14.09 -41.55 3.41
CA PRO A 541 -14.99 -41.16 2.30
C PRO A 541 -15.20 -39.61 2.22
N HIS A 542 -15.02 -38.90 3.32
CA HIS A 542 -15.18 -37.45 3.41
C HIS A 542 -13.85 -36.79 3.70
N VAL A 543 -13.33 -36.02 2.77
CA VAL A 543 -12.07 -35.27 2.88
C VAL A 543 -12.27 -33.88 2.33
N LEU A 544 -11.42 -32.93 2.71
CA LEU A 544 -11.43 -31.60 2.11
C LEU A 544 -10.96 -31.68 0.65
N HIS A 545 -11.45 -30.78 -0.19
CA HIS A 545 -11.05 -30.69 -1.60
C HIS A 545 -10.52 -29.29 -1.97
N PRO A 546 -9.66 -28.68 -1.12
CA PRO A 546 -9.11 -27.38 -1.45
C PRO A 546 -8.19 -27.48 -2.66
N ASP A 547 -8.09 -26.38 -3.40
CA ASP A 547 -7.06 -26.20 -4.42
C ASP A 547 -5.99 -25.21 -3.95
N ALA A 548 -5.03 -24.91 -4.83
CA ALA A 548 -3.90 -24.06 -4.52
C ALA A 548 -4.29 -22.59 -4.23
N ASP A 549 -5.51 -22.19 -4.55
CA ASP A 549 -6.04 -20.84 -4.37
C ASP A 549 -6.97 -20.73 -3.14
N ASP A 550 -7.30 -21.84 -2.47
CA ASP A 550 -8.24 -21.92 -1.36
C ASP A 550 -7.55 -21.76 0.00
N ASN A 551 -8.31 -21.28 0.98
CA ASN A 551 -7.87 -21.20 2.36
C ASN A 551 -8.42 -22.35 3.20
N VAL A 552 -7.59 -22.93 4.06
CA VAL A 552 -7.98 -24.01 4.98
C VAL A 552 -7.85 -23.57 6.42
N PHE A 553 -8.92 -23.69 7.19
CA PHE A 553 -8.95 -23.50 8.62
C PHE A 553 -8.89 -24.84 9.34
N PHE A 554 -7.92 -25.05 10.20
CA PHE A 554 -7.79 -26.24 11.01
C PHE A 554 -7.86 -25.89 12.49
N PHE A 555 -8.88 -26.38 13.19
CA PHE A 555 -9.09 -26.19 14.62
C PHE A 555 -9.03 -27.51 15.38
N TRP A 556 -8.22 -27.54 16.45
CA TRP A 556 -8.06 -28.69 17.32
C TRP A 556 -8.37 -28.33 18.77
N SER A 557 -9.26 -29.06 19.44
CA SER A 557 -9.48 -28.98 20.90
C SER A 557 -9.32 -30.34 21.57
N GLY A 558 -8.58 -30.40 22.67
CA GLY A 558 -8.33 -31.63 23.38
C GLY A 558 -7.37 -31.50 24.55
N HIS A 559 -6.86 -32.61 25.01
CA HIS A 559 -5.72 -32.66 25.97
C HIS A 559 -4.39 -32.57 25.22
N GLY A 560 -3.34 -32.24 25.96
CA GLY A 560 -1.98 -32.22 25.46
C GLY A 560 -0.98 -32.42 26.57
N SER A 561 0.14 -32.99 26.21
CA SER A 561 1.31 -33.22 27.05
C SER A 561 2.58 -32.76 26.30
N PRO A 562 3.74 -32.63 26.98
CA PRO A 562 4.93 -32.15 26.30
C PRO A 562 5.28 -32.96 25.06
N GLY A 563 5.29 -32.34 23.90
CA GLY A 563 5.65 -32.93 22.61
C GLY A 563 4.52 -33.66 21.88
N GLN A 564 3.30 -33.68 22.42
CA GLN A 564 2.15 -34.30 21.74
C GLN A 564 0.79 -33.64 22.05
N LEU A 565 -0.11 -33.67 21.12
CA LEU A 565 -1.56 -33.47 21.29
C LEU A 565 -2.16 -34.88 21.52
N GLU A 566 -2.93 -35.04 22.60
CA GLU A 566 -3.49 -36.35 22.94
C GLU A 566 -4.65 -36.71 22.00
N TRP A 567 -4.71 -37.98 21.63
CA TRP A 567 -5.78 -38.51 20.78
C TRP A 567 -6.55 -39.56 21.59
N LEU A 568 -7.76 -39.21 22.06
CA LEU A 568 -8.51 -39.96 23.03
C LEU A 568 -7.62 -40.27 24.26
N ASP A 569 -7.80 -41.40 24.90
CA ASP A 569 -6.97 -41.91 25.99
C ASP A 569 -5.87 -42.87 25.48
N THR A 570 -5.42 -42.71 24.23
CA THR A 570 -4.40 -43.57 23.64
C THR A 570 -2.99 -43.03 23.96
N PRO A 571 -2.00 -43.92 24.17
CA PRO A 571 -0.62 -43.49 24.41
C PRO A 571 0.04 -42.87 23.18
N ASP A 572 -0.49 -43.11 21.98
CA ASP A 572 0.05 -42.65 20.72
C ASP A 572 -0.77 -41.42 20.22
N GLY A 573 -0.52 -40.29 20.87
CA GLY A 573 -1.11 -38.99 20.43
C GLY A 573 -0.42 -38.43 19.16
N PHE A 574 -0.93 -37.33 18.67
CA PHE A 574 -0.37 -36.59 17.54
C PHE A 574 0.89 -35.82 17.98
N GLN A 575 2.05 -36.32 17.58
CA GLN A 575 3.35 -35.77 17.98
C GLN A 575 3.85 -34.72 17.02
N ALA A 576 4.85 -33.92 17.40
CA ALA A 576 5.51 -32.95 16.56
C ALA A 576 5.98 -33.54 15.21
N LYS A 577 6.47 -34.79 15.19
CA LYS A 577 6.84 -35.51 13.95
C LYS A 577 5.64 -35.81 13.03
N ASP A 578 4.44 -35.96 13.60
CA ASP A 578 3.21 -36.22 12.84
C ASP A 578 2.68 -34.92 12.26
N ALA A 579 2.78 -33.80 13.01
CA ALA A 579 2.57 -32.47 12.52
C ALA A 579 3.54 -32.13 11.37
N ASP A 580 4.81 -32.44 11.51
CA ASP A 580 5.82 -32.26 10.46
C ASP A 580 5.46 -33.03 9.19
N ARG A 581 5.07 -34.28 9.31
CA ARG A 581 4.64 -35.11 8.17
C ARG A 581 3.38 -34.56 7.52
N MET A 582 2.40 -34.12 8.30
CA MET A 582 1.14 -33.54 7.84
C MET A 582 1.42 -32.25 7.04
N LEU A 583 2.14 -31.29 7.63
CA LEU A 583 2.44 -30.01 6.98
C LEU A 583 3.36 -30.18 5.76
N SER A 584 4.30 -31.14 5.83
CA SER A 584 5.13 -31.50 4.67
C SER A 584 4.27 -32.01 3.50
N SER A 585 3.24 -32.81 3.79
CA SER A 585 2.32 -33.32 2.78
C SER A 585 1.47 -32.20 2.17
N VAL A 586 0.90 -31.33 3.01
CA VAL A 586 0.13 -30.13 2.56
C VAL A 586 1.00 -29.27 1.65
N ASN A 587 2.20 -28.94 2.06
CA ASN A 587 3.12 -28.12 1.31
C ASN A 587 3.59 -28.78 0.00
N ALA A 588 3.94 -30.08 0.04
CA ALA A 588 4.43 -30.79 -1.15
C ALA A 588 3.35 -30.97 -2.23
N LYS A 589 2.10 -31.11 -1.83
CA LYS A 589 0.97 -31.20 -2.76
C LYS A 589 0.43 -29.84 -3.20
N ASN A 590 0.89 -28.75 -2.57
CA ASN A 590 0.32 -27.41 -2.74
C ASN A 590 -1.23 -27.45 -2.60
N SER A 591 -1.68 -28.09 -1.51
CA SER A 591 -3.07 -28.47 -1.31
C SER A 591 -3.99 -27.30 -0.96
N CYS A 592 -3.42 -26.16 -0.57
CA CYS A 592 -4.17 -24.94 -0.27
C CYS A 592 -3.25 -23.72 -0.40
N ARG A 593 -3.83 -22.55 -0.56
CA ARG A 593 -3.12 -21.29 -0.57
C ARG A 593 -2.51 -20.98 0.79
N LYS A 594 -3.33 -21.05 1.84
CA LYS A 594 -2.92 -20.81 3.23
C LYS A 594 -3.63 -21.74 4.20
N LEU A 595 -2.89 -22.19 5.18
CA LEU A 595 -3.41 -23.00 6.30
C LEU A 595 -3.35 -22.18 7.60
N LEU A 596 -4.51 -21.91 8.19
CA LEU A 596 -4.63 -21.35 9.54
C LEU A 596 -4.92 -22.50 10.52
N TRP A 597 -3.95 -22.84 11.36
CA TRP A 597 -4.05 -23.91 12.34
C TRP A 597 -4.17 -23.34 13.76
N MET A 598 -5.27 -23.60 14.46
CA MET A 598 -5.49 -23.18 15.83
C MET A 598 -5.60 -24.39 16.77
N VAL A 599 -4.88 -24.33 17.89
CA VAL A 599 -4.72 -25.49 18.81
C VAL A 599 -5.06 -25.08 20.23
N GLU A 600 -6.19 -25.60 20.73
CA GLU A 600 -6.64 -25.49 22.11
C GLU A 600 -6.29 -26.74 22.90
N THR A 601 -5.04 -26.83 23.36
CA THR A 601 -4.59 -27.91 24.27
C THR A 601 -3.52 -27.39 25.25
N CYS A 602 -3.30 -28.14 26.34
CA CYS A 602 -2.11 -27.96 27.16
C CYS A 602 -0.85 -28.23 26.32
N PHE A 603 0.25 -27.53 26.60
CA PHE A 603 1.55 -27.70 25.92
C PHE A 603 1.49 -27.56 24.39
N SER A 604 0.46 -26.96 23.86
CA SER A 604 0.18 -26.88 22.40
C SER A 604 1.34 -26.29 21.59
N GLY A 605 2.09 -25.35 22.15
CA GLY A 605 3.27 -24.81 21.51
C GLY A 605 4.39 -25.83 21.26
N SER A 606 4.42 -26.95 21.99
CA SER A 606 5.41 -28.01 21.78
C SER A 606 5.22 -28.81 20.47
N VAL A 607 4.03 -28.70 19.86
CA VAL A 607 3.68 -29.29 18.56
C VAL A 607 3.50 -28.20 17.51
N GLY A 608 2.82 -27.09 17.87
CA GLY A 608 2.56 -25.97 16.95
C GLY A 608 3.81 -25.31 16.38
N CYS A 609 4.94 -25.33 17.11
CA CYS A 609 6.21 -24.75 16.65
C CYS A 609 6.75 -25.36 15.33
N VAL A 610 6.27 -26.52 14.92
CA VAL A 610 6.62 -27.14 13.64
C VAL A 610 6.19 -26.27 12.46
N ALA A 611 5.15 -25.45 12.62
CA ALA A 611 4.66 -24.54 11.57
C ALA A 611 5.72 -23.51 11.11
N ASP A 612 6.71 -23.18 11.95
CA ASP A 612 7.80 -22.27 11.56
C ASP A 612 8.63 -22.78 10.37
N GLN A 613 8.54 -24.05 10.02
CA GLN A 613 9.29 -24.67 8.93
C GLN A 613 8.52 -24.67 7.60
N TYR A 614 7.24 -24.32 7.61
CA TYR A 614 6.36 -24.44 6.45
C TYR A 614 5.82 -23.09 6.00
N PRO A 615 6.06 -22.69 4.72
CA PRO A 615 5.47 -21.47 4.18
C PRO A 615 3.94 -21.59 4.14
N HIS A 616 3.27 -20.45 4.15
CA HIS A 616 1.82 -20.34 4.06
C HIS A 616 1.03 -21.05 5.20
N THR A 617 1.70 -21.44 6.27
CA THR A 617 1.06 -22.04 7.47
C THR A 617 1.23 -21.09 8.66
N LEU A 618 0.12 -20.68 9.27
CA LEU A 618 0.09 -19.95 10.54
C LEU A 618 -0.50 -20.84 11.62
N CYS A 619 0.23 -21.07 12.70
CA CYS A 619 -0.28 -21.80 13.85
C CYS A 619 -0.40 -20.89 15.07
N ILE A 620 -1.58 -20.83 15.68
CA ILE A 620 -1.83 -20.11 16.93
C ILE A 620 -2.24 -21.12 18.01
N THR A 621 -1.54 -21.12 19.14
CA THR A 621 -1.70 -22.10 20.19
C THR A 621 -2.16 -21.45 21.51
N ALA A 622 -3.07 -22.12 22.23
CA ALA A 622 -3.63 -21.65 23.51
C ALA A 622 -2.62 -21.57 24.65
N ALA A 623 -1.52 -22.32 24.54
CA ALA A 623 -0.48 -22.40 25.55
C ALA A 623 0.91 -22.52 24.90
N ASN A 624 1.96 -22.12 25.62
CA ASN A 624 3.32 -22.36 25.18
C ASN A 624 3.73 -23.86 25.38
N ALA A 625 4.96 -24.19 25.03
CA ALA A 625 5.45 -25.56 25.08
C ALA A 625 5.59 -26.15 26.50
N ASN A 626 5.49 -25.32 27.57
CA ASN A 626 5.83 -25.71 28.94
C ASN A 626 4.69 -25.50 29.94
N GLU A 627 3.47 -25.19 29.48
CA GLU A 627 2.36 -24.87 30.35
C GLU A 627 1.03 -25.49 29.91
N THR A 628 0.06 -25.44 30.80
CA THR A 628 -1.30 -25.94 30.54
C THR A 628 -2.24 -24.83 30.10
N SER A 629 -3.08 -25.08 29.10
CA SER A 629 -4.23 -24.24 28.78
C SER A 629 -5.29 -24.29 29.88
N LYS A 630 -6.29 -23.40 29.83
CA LYS A 630 -7.28 -23.24 30.90
C LYS A 630 -8.70 -23.39 30.39
N ALA A 631 -9.48 -24.19 31.14
CA ALA A 631 -10.94 -24.20 31.00
C ALA A 631 -11.51 -22.84 31.45
N ASP A 632 -12.65 -22.46 30.87
CA ASP A 632 -13.24 -21.14 31.09
C ASP A 632 -14.44 -21.19 32.06
N ILE A 633 -15.58 -21.66 31.62
CA ILE A 633 -16.85 -21.54 32.34
C ILE A 633 -17.27 -22.89 32.93
N PHE A 634 -17.45 -22.96 34.26
CA PHE A 634 -17.98 -24.14 34.94
C PHE A 634 -19.49 -24.01 35.16
N ASP A 635 -20.26 -24.96 34.62
CA ASP A 635 -21.70 -25.04 34.82
C ASP A 635 -22.04 -25.99 35.98
N LEU A 636 -22.58 -25.43 37.05
CA LEU A 636 -23.01 -26.19 38.22
C LEU A 636 -24.18 -27.16 37.92
N LYS A 637 -25.05 -26.87 36.95
CA LYS A 637 -26.19 -27.71 36.57
C LYS A 637 -25.70 -28.97 35.86
N ARG A 638 -24.74 -28.84 34.96
CA ARG A 638 -24.13 -29.94 34.20
C ARG A 638 -22.95 -30.58 34.90
N ASN A 639 -22.40 -29.88 35.91
CA ASN A 639 -21.21 -30.26 36.67
C ASN A 639 -19.98 -30.53 35.77
N VAL A 640 -19.81 -29.68 34.75
CA VAL A 640 -18.68 -29.72 33.78
C VAL A 640 -18.22 -28.32 33.41
N TRP A 641 -17.01 -28.25 32.88
CA TRP A 641 -16.54 -27.06 32.16
C TRP A 641 -17.19 -27.00 30.78
N LEU A 642 -17.74 -25.82 30.39
CA LEU A 642 -18.48 -25.64 29.13
C LEU A 642 -17.57 -25.35 27.94
N SER A 643 -16.43 -24.69 28.17
CA SER A 643 -15.50 -24.24 27.12
C SER A 643 -14.07 -24.09 27.65
N ASN A 644 -13.14 -23.77 26.77
CA ASN A 644 -11.80 -23.33 27.09
C ASN A 644 -11.60 -21.84 26.78
N ARG A 645 -10.69 -21.19 27.50
CA ARG A 645 -10.51 -19.72 27.44
C ARG A 645 -10.07 -19.20 26.08
N PHE A 646 -9.14 -19.91 25.47
CA PHE A 646 -8.68 -19.53 24.12
C PHE A 646 -9.84 -19.56 23.12
N THR A 647 -10.64 -20.64 23.12
CA THR A 647 -11.80 -20.80 22.23
C THR A 647 -12.87 -19.73 22.48
N SER A 648 -13.17 -19.46 23.76
CA SER A 648 -14.12 -18.39 24.14
C SER A 648 -13.63 -17.03 23.64
N SER A 649 -12.33 -16.72 23.81
CA SER A 649 -11.72 -15.47 23.36
C SER A 649 -11.72 -15.36 21.83
N LEU A 650 -11.43 -16.48 21.12
CA LEU A 650 -11.47 -16.53 19.66
C LEU A 650 -12.88 -16.25 19.14
N GLN A 651 -13.90 -16.90 19.73
CA GLN A 651 -15.29 -16.65 19.37
C GLN A 651 -15.65 -15.17 19.53
N ASP A 652 -15.31 -14.56 20.66
CA ASP A 652 -15.62 -13.15 20.93
C ASP A 652 -14.96 -12.23 19.90
N CYS A 653 -13.70 -12.47 19.53
CA CYS A 653 -13.00 -11.68 18.52
C CYS A 653 -13.67 -11.78 17.14
N ILE A 654 -14.04 -12.98 16.70
CA ILE A 654 -14.63 -13.21 15.38
C ILE A 654 -16.08 -12.70 15.32
N ASP A 655 -16.85 -12.85 16.40
CA ASP A 655 -18.21 -12.32 16.50
C ASP A 655 -18.23 -10.79 16.53
N GLU A 656 -17.16 -10.15 17.08
CA GLU A 656 -17.02 -8.70 17.13
C GLU A 656 -16.69 -8.12 15.76
N ASN A 657 -15.63 -8.61 15.10
CA ASN A 657 -15.17 -8.04 13.83
C ASN A 657 -14.23 -8.96 13.05
N THR A 658 -14.68 -9.41 11.89
CA THR A 658 -13.85 -10.23 10.96
C THR A 658 -12.89 -9.41 10.10
N SER A 659 -13.04 -8.10 10.03
CA SER A 659 -12.06 -7.22 9.37
C SER A 659 -10.83 -6.96 10.24
N MET A 660 -10.76 -7.55 11.44
CA MET A 660 -9.61 -7.48 12.34
C MET A 660 -8.39 -8.14 11.70
N SER A 661 -7.21 -7.53 11.86
CA SER A 661 -5.96 -8.12 11.42
C SER A 661 -5.53 -9.33 12.29
N PHE A 662 -4.68 -10.21 11.74
CA PHE A 662 -4.12 -11.31 12.56
C PHE A 662 -3.25 -10.81 13.71
N SER A 663 -2.57 -9.67 13.56
CA SER A 663 -1.83 -9.03 14.65
C SER A 663 -2.76 -8.61 15.79
N ASP A 664 -3.90 -7.98 15.48
CA ASP A 664 -4.87 -7.57 16.49
C ASP A 664 -5.53 -8.77 17.14
N LEU A 665 -5.89 -9.80 16.35
CA LEU A 665 -6.40 -11.08 16.88
C LEU A 665 -5.41 -11.69 17.87
N TYR A 666 -4.13 -11.85 17.46
CA TYR A 666 -3.11 -12.45 18.34
C TYR A 666 -2.96 -11.66 19.63
N TYR A 667 -2.91 -10.33 19.55
CA TYR A 667 -2.79 -9.46 20.72
C TYR A 667 -4.00 -9.61 21.67
N ARG A 668 -5.23 -9.67 21.13
CA ARG A 668 -6.45 -9.86 21.92
C ARG A 668 -6.51 -11.26 22.53
N LEU A 669 -6.17 -12.30 21.78
CA LEU A 669 -6.10 -13.67 22.30
C LEU A 669 -5.09 -13.77 23.43
N PHE A 670 -3.90 -13.15 23.26
CA PHE A 670 -2.87 -13.11 24.29
C PHE A 670 -3.35 -12.43 25.58
N GLN A 671 -4.07 -11.33 25.47
CA GLN A 671 -4.59 -10.60 26.64
C GLN A 671 -5.76 -11.32 27.33
N ASN A 672 -6.67 -11.92 26.56
CA ASN A 672 -7.92 -12.47 27.08
C ASN A 672 -7.79 -13.91 27.54
N THR A 673 -6.79 -14.67 27.04
CA THR A 673 -6.53 -16.06 27.47
C THR A 673 -5.76 -16.08 28.79
N VAL A 674 -6.41 -15.66 29.85
CA VAL A 674 -5.79 -15.50 31.18
C VAL A 674 -5.42 -16.87 31.76
N GLY A 675 -4.14 -17.01 32.15
CA GLY A 675 -3.60 -18.20 32.84
C GLY A 675 -2.85 -19.16 31.93
N SER A 676 -2.73 -18.87 30.63
CA SER A 676 -1.78 -19.46 29.69
C SER A 676 -1.31 -18.39 28.68
N HIS A 677 -0.21 -18.65 27.99
CA HIS A 677 0.39 -17.71 27.03
C HIS A 677 0.15 -18.22 25.61
N VAL A 678 -0.72 -17.51 24.90
CA VAL A 678 -0.94 -17.75 23.49
C VAL A 678 0.36 -17.53 22.71
N ASN A 679 0.70 -18.45 21.81
CA ASN A 679 1.85 -18.34 20.95
C ASN A 679 1.46 -18.43 19.48
N ILE A 680 2.32 -17.87 18.60
CA ILE A 680 2.14 -17.83 17.16
C ILE A 680 3.40 -18.36 16.47
N TYR A 681 3.22 -19.23 15.48
CA TYR A 681 4.28 -19.88 14.71
C TYR A 681 3.99 -19.76 13.23
N GLY A 682 5.04 -19.71 12.39
CA GLY A 682 4.92 -19.56 10.96
C GLY A 682 4.69 -18.11 10.47
N ALA A 683 4.65 -17.15 11.40
CA ALA A 683 4.34 -15.75 11.09
C ALA A 683 5.24 -15.12 10.01
N LYS A 684 6.54 -15.47 9.97
CA LYS A 684 7.52 -14.90 9.01
C LYS A 684 7.23 -15.29 7.57
N SER A 685 6.65 -16.45 7.35
CA SER A 685 6.42 -17.01 6.01
C SER A 685 4.95 -16.99 5.59
N PHE A 686 4.04 -16.61 6.49
CA PHE A 686 2.61 -16.56 6.23
C PHE A 686 2.18 -15.29 5.48
N GLY A 687 2.93 -14.20 5.65
CA GLY A 687 2.66 -12.88 5.09
C GLY A 687 2.50 -11.80 6.16
N ASN A 688 2.12 -10.60 5.76
CA ASN A 688 2.00 -9.47 6.69
C ASN A 688 0.76 -9.60 7.60
N LEU A 689 0.95 -10.00 8.85
CA LEU A 689 -0.13 -10.21 9.82
C LEU A 689 -0.87 -8.92 10.23
N HIS A 690 -0.30 -7.74 9.98
CA HIS A 690 -0.98 -6.46 10.23
C HIS A 690 -2.00 -6.10 9.15
N GLN A 691 -1.97 -6.79 8.01
CA GLN A 691 -2.79 -6.48 6.84
C GLN A 691 -3.73 -7.61 6.46
N GLN A 692 -3.32 -8.86 6.67
CA GLN A 692 -4.22 -9.99 6.47
C GLN A 692 -5.29 -10.01 7.55
N THR A 693 -6.53 -10.14 7.11
CA THR A 693 -7.70 -10.05 7.98
C THR A 693 -8.36 -11.41 8.19
N LEU A 694 -9.14 -11.51 9.25
CA LEU A 694 -9.92 -12.72 9.54
C LEU A 694 -11.02 -12.98 8.50
N SER A 695 -11.40 -11.98 7.70
CA SER A 695 -12.43 -12.13 6.65
C SER A 695 -12.04 -13.10 5.54
N GLU A 696 -10.75 -13.43 5.41
CA GLU A 696 -10.29 -14.47 4.48
C GLU A 696 -10.65 -15.89 4.94
N TRP A 697 -11.01 -16.08 6.21
CA TRP A 697 -11.42 -17.37 6.80
C TRP A 697 -12.82 -17.34 7.39
N PHE A 698 -13.33 -16.18 7.85
CA PHE A 698 -14.57 -16.12 8.64
C PHE A 698 -15.61 -15.14 8.10
#